data_b361a3ff373a0738b92ed35261e74c76
#
_entry.id   b361a3ff373a0738b92ed35261e74c76
#
_cell.length_a   1.000
_cell.length_b   1.000
_cell.length_c   1.000
_cell.angle_alpha   90.00
_cell.angle_beta   90.00
_cell.angle_gamma   90.00
#
_symmetry.space_group_name_H-M   'P 1'
#
loop_
_entity.id
_entity.type
_entity.pdbx_description
1 polymer ?
#
loop_
_entity_poly.entity_id
_entity_poly.type
_entity_poly.pdbx_seq_one_letter_code
_entity_poly.pdbx_strand_id
1 'polypeptide(L)'
;MANKWVYLFSEGNANMRELLGGKGANLAEMTGLGLPVPQGFTITTEACTQYYEDGREINEEIQGQINEYIVKMEEITGKKFGDKENPLLVSVRSGARASMPGMMDTILNLGLNETVVEAIAAKSGNARWAWDCYRRFIQMYSDVVMEVGKKYFEELIDKMKADRGVQQDVELTADDLKELASQFKAEYKEKIGEDFPDDPKEQLMGAIKAVFRSWDNPRANVYRRDNDIPYSWGTAVNVQSMAFGNMGDDCGTGVAFTRDPATGEKHLMGEFLKNAQGEDVVAGVRTPMPIAQMEQEFPEAFEEFVKVCKTLEDHYRDMQDMEFTVENRKLYMLQTRNGKRTAQAALKIACDLVDEGMRTEEEAVAMIDPRNLDTLLHPQFDAAALKAATPVAKALGASPGAACGKIVFTAEDAETWNARGEKVVLVRLETSPEDITGMKASQGILTVRGGMTSHAAVVARGMGTCCVSGCGDIVMDEANKKFTLAGKEYHEGDFISIDGSTGNIYDGIIPTVDATIAGEFGRIMGWADKFRTLKVRTNADTPADAKKARELGAEGIGLCRTEHMFFEEDRIAAFREMICSDTVEEREEALEKILPYQQGDFEALYEALEGCPVTIRFLDPPLHEFVPTEEDDIKKLAEAQGKSVEEIKGIIQGLHEFNPMMGHRGLRLAVTYPEIAKMQTKAVIRAAINVQKKHSDWTVKPEIMIPLSCDSKELKYVKDIVVATADAEIAAAGVELEYQVGTMIEIPRAALTADEIAKQADFFCFGTNDLTQMTYGFSRDDAGKFLDAYYDAKIFENDPFAKLDQVGVGKLMEMAIKLGKPVNPNLHVGICGEHGGDPSSVEFCHKIGLDYVSCSPFRVP
;
A
#
# COMPACT_ATOMS: atom_id res chain seq x y z
N MET A 1 4.88 40.49 9.10
CA MET A 1 4.66 39.81 10.38
C MET A 1 5.60 38.62 10.47
N ALA A 2 6.25 38.42 11.65
CA ALA A 2 7.09 37.25 11.87
C ALA A 2 6.24 35.98 11.85
N ASN A 3 6.72 34.91 11.22
CA ASN A 3 6.05 33.61 11.23
C ASN A 3 6.06 33.02 12.62
N LYS A 4 5.01 32.33 12.99
CA LYS A 4 4.96 31.57 14.24
C LYS A 4 5.40 30.13 13.97
N TRP A 5 6.56 29.75 14.49
CA TRP A 5 7.16 28.44 14.28
C TRP A 5 6.95 27.47 15.45
N VAL A 6 6.58 28.02 16.61
CA VAL A 6 6.49 27.23 17.85
C VAL A 6 5.16 27.54 18.55
N TYR A 7 4.53 26.49 19.07
CA TYR A 7 3.25 26.56 19.78
C TYR A 7 3.33 25.81 21.11
N LEU A 8 2.89 26.46 22.22
CA LEU A 8 2.62 25.73 23.45
C LEU A 8 1.47 24.73 23.21
N PHE A 9 1.41 23.65 23.99
CA PHE A 9 0.26 22.73 23.91
C PHE A 9 -1.05 23.46 24.16
N SER A 10 -1.07 24.43 25.08
CA SER A 10 -2.23 25.28 25.36
C SER A 10 -2.65 26.22 24.21
N GLU A 11 -1.79 26.41 23.22
CA GLU A 11 -2.05 27.27 22.06
C GLU A 11 -2.56 26.50 20.84
N GLY A 12 -2.61 25.17 20.90
CA GLY A 12 -3.00 24.32 19.78
C GLY A 12 -4.27 23.51 20.06
N ASN A 13 -4.69 22.78 19.03
CA ASN A 13 -5.84 21.85 19.09
C ASN A 13 -5.73 20.76 18.04
N ALA A 14 -6.66 19.81 18.05
CA ALA A 14 -6.68 18.66 17.13
C ALA A 14 -6.81 19.03 15.65
N ASN A 15 -7.35 20.20 15.33
CA ASN A 15 -7.54 20.67 13.95
C ASN A 15 -6.23 21.18 13.32
N MET A 16 -5.16 21.29 14.10
CA MET A 16 -3.87 21.79 13.66
C MET A 16 -2.89 20.66 13.32
N ARG A 17 -3.40 19.50 12.97
CA ARG A 17 -2.60 18.30 12.67
C ARG A 17 -1.57 18.52 11.56
N GLU A 18 -1.90 19.31 10.55
CA GLU A 18 -0.98 19.66 9.45
C GLU A 18 0.26 20.40 9.94
N LEU A 19 0.07 21.28 10.92
CA LEU A 19 1.10 22.17 11.45
C LEU A 19 1.85 21.55 12.63
N LEU A 20 1.13 20.90 13.55
CA LEU A 20 1.67 20.35 14.79
C LEU A 20 2.03 18.86 14.71
N GLY A 21 1.69 18.19 13.60
CA GLY A 21 1.77 16.75 13.49
C GLY A 21 0.68 16.05 14.29
N GLY A 22 0.58 14.72 14.19
CA GLY A 22 -0.43 13.95 14.91
C GLY A 22 -0.25 14.01 16.43
N LYS A 23 0.96 13.79 16.90
CA LYS A 23 1.26 13.82 18.35
C LYS A 23 1.07 15.19 18.96
N GLY A 24 1.60 16.22 18.32
CA GLY A 24 1.51 17.60 18.83
C GLY A 24 0.06 18.09 18.91
N ALA A 25 -0.73 17.83 17.88
CA ALA A 25 -2.15 18.19 17.87
C ALA A 25 -2.93 17.47 18.97
N ASN A 26 -2.68 16.20 19.20
CA ASN A 26 -3.36 15.43 20.23
C ASN A 26 -2.92 15.83 21.66
N LEU A 27 -1.65 16.14 21.85
CA LEU A 27 -1.16 16.69 23.13
C LEU A 27 -1.82 18.03 23.44
N ALA A 28 -1.96 18.89 22.43
CA ALA A 28 -2.66 20.16 22.55
C ALA A 28 -4.15 19.95 22.89
N GLU A 29 -4.81 19.02 22.21
CA GLU A 29 -6.22 18.71 22.44
C GLU A 29 -6.48 18.15 23.84
N MET A 30 -5.64 17.23 24.29
CA MET A 30 -5.74 16.70 25.67
C MET A 30 -5.53 17.80 26.72
N THR A 31 -4.60 18.71 26.46
CA THR A 31 -4.38 19.87 27.32
C THR A 31 -5.63 20.76 27.39
N GLY A 32 -6.24 21.02 26.24
CA GLY A 32 -7.49 21.79 26.15
C GLY A 32 -8.68 21.13 26.84
N LEU A 33 -8.70 19.80 26.92
CA LEU A 33 -9.71 19.03 27.64
C LEU A 33 -9.49 18.99 29.15
N GLY A 34 -8.42 19.60 29.64
CA GLY A 34 -8.08 19.60 31.06
C GLY A 34 -7.49 18.29 31.58
N LEU A 35 -7.03 17.41 30.69
CA LEU A 35 -6.41 16.16 31.08
C LEU A 35 -4.97 16.37 31.60
N PRO A 36 -4.46 15.45 32.42
CA PRO A 36 -3.13 15.60 33.04
C PRO A 36 -2.02 15.29 32.02
N VAL A 37 -1.61 16.31 31.28
CA VAL A 37 -0.55 16.20 30.25
C VAL A 37 0.68 16.96 30.76
N PRO A 38 1.88 16.36 30.76
CA PRO A 38 3.09 17.11 31.01
C PRO A 38 3.21 18.24 29.97
N GLN A 39 3.42 19.45 30.42
CA GLN A 39 3.40 20.63 29.56
C GLN A 39 4.60 20.67 28.63
N GLY A 40 4.45 21.37 27.52
CA GLY A 40 5.47 21.49 26.50
C GLY A 40 5.06 22.36 25.34
N PHE A 41 5.86 22.33 24.31
CA PHE A 41 5.61 23.03 23.06
C PHE A 41 5.94 22.16 21.85
N THR A 42 5.36 22.55 20.72
CA THR A 42 5.59 21.87 19.42
C THR A 42 6.27 22.86 18.47
N ILE A 43 7.36 22.40 17.86
CA ILE A 43 8.02 23.08 16.73
C ILE A 43 7.37 22.55 15.48
N THR A 44 6.86 23.42 14.60
CA THR A 44 5.95 23.06 13.52
C THR A 44 6.61 22.29 12.39
N THR A 45 5.76 21.61 11.60
CA THR A 45 6.19 20.96 10.34
C THR A 45 6.75 21.95 9.33
N GLU A 46 6.27 23.20 9.36
CA GLU A 46 6.79 24.29 8.52
C GLU A 46 8.24 24.63 8.89
N ALA A 47 8.59 24.56 10.18
CA ALA A 47 9.97 24.73 10.63
C ALA A 47 10.89 23.63 10.08
N CYS A 48 10.40 22.41 9.96
CA CYS A 48 11.12 21.30 9.34
C CYS A 48 11.39 21.58 7.85
N THR A 49 10.37 22.02 7.13
CA THR A 49 10.52 22.40 5.71
C THR A 49 11.54 23.52 5.55
N GLN A 50 11.46 24.53 6.41
CA GLN A 50 12.41 25.65 6.40
C GLN A 50 13.85 25.20 6.69
N TYR A 51 14.02 24.23 7.60
CA TYR A 51 15.33 23.63 7.91
C TYR A 51 15.98 23.04 6.64
N TYR A 52 15.21 22.33 5.80
CA TYR A 52 15.73 21.77 4.56
C TYR A 52 15.97 22.84 3.49
N GLU A 53 15.12 23.85 3.40
CA GLU A 53 15.32 24.99 2.47
C GLU A 53 16.58 25.79 2.81
N ASP A 54 16.90 25.89 4.10
CA ASP A 54 18.09 26.61 4.59
C ASP A 54 19.35 25.73 4.63
N GLY A 55 19.36 24.63 3.92
CA GLY A 55 20.54 23.74 3.80
C GLY A 55 20.83 22.93 5.06
N ARG A 56 19.78 22.45 5.73
CA ARG A 56 19.82 21.66 6.96
C ARG A 56 20.37 22.44 8.16
N GLU A 57 19.93 23.69 8.25
CA GLU A 57 20.23 24.58 9.38
C GLU A 57 18.95 25.20 9.92
N ILE A 58 18.91 25.39 11.25
CA ILE A 58 17.81 26.08 11.92
C ILE A 58 18.15 27.58 11.93
N ASN A 59 17.28 28.40 11.28
CA ASN A 59 17.53 29.82 11.19
C ASN A 59 17.37 30.54 12.54
N GLU A 60 17.86 31.78 12.63
CA GLU A 60 17.85 32.58 13.86
C GLU A 60 16.44 32.86 14.38
N GLU A 61 15.46 33.04 13.52
CA GLU A 61 14.06 33.29 13.90
C GLU A 61 13.45 32.08 14.60
N ILE A 62 13.64 30.88 14.06
CA ILE A 62 13.17 29.64 14.66
C ILE A 62 13.89 29.40 16.00
N GLN A 63 15.20 29.55 16.02
CA GLN A 63 16.02 29.37 17.19
C GLN A 63 15.62 30.36 18.32
N GLY A 64 15.34 31.60 17.95
CA GLY A 64 14.84 32.61 18.89
C GLY A 64 13.52 32.25 19.52
N GLN A 65 12.57 31.72 18.72
CA GLN A 65 11.27 31.24 19.22
C GLN A 65 11.44 30.02 20.14
N ILE A 66 12.32 29.08 19.80
CA ILE A 66 12.60 27.93 20.67
C ILE A 66 13.09 28.38 22.03
N ASN A 67 14.02 29.31 22.07
CA ASN A 67 14.57 29.88 23.30
C ASN A 67 13.49 30.59 24.13
N GLU A 68 12.63 31.37 23.48
CA GLU A 68 11.50 32.07 24.13
C GLU A 68 10.54 31.05 24.77
N TYR A 69 10.22 29.93 24.05
CA TYR A 69 9.27 28.93 24.54
C TYR A 69 9.86 28.05 25.64
N ILE A 70 11.16 27.86 25.70
CA ILE A 70 11.82 27.25 26.89
C ILE A 70 11.58 28.09 28.13
N VAL A 71 11.70 29.41 28.02
CA VAL A 71 11.40 30.32 29.13
C VAL A 71 9.93 30.20 29.55
N LYS A 72 9.00 30.12 28.61
CA LYS A 72 7.58 29.91 28.90
C LYS A 72 7.33 28.58 29.63
N MET A 73 8.01 27.49 29.21
CA MET A 73 7.93 26.21 29.93
C MET A 73 8.46 26.32 31.34
N GLU A 74 9.55 27.01 31.55
CA GLU A 74 10.10 27.23 32.87
C GLU A 74 9.09 27.94 33.82
N GLU A 75 8.37 28.93 33.27
CA GLU A 75 7.32 29.65 34.03
C GLU A 75 6.13 28.70 34.35
N ILE A 76 5.70 27.90 33.40
CA ILE A 76 4.56 26.97 33.55
C ILE A 76 4.88 25.86 34.56
N THR A 77 6.07 25.28 34.47
CA THR A 77 6.47 24.12 35.29
C THR A 77 7.02 24.53 36.65
N GLY A 78 7.45 25.76 36.81
CA GLY A 78 8.16 26.24 38.01
C GLY A 78 9.56 25.64 38.14
N LYS A 79 10.07 25.01 37.09
CA LYS A 79 11.41 24.43 37.03
C LYS A 79 12.24 25.18 36.01
N LYS A 80 13.57 25.15 36.17
CA LYS A 80 14.45 25.87 35.27
C LYS A 80 15.41 24.93 34.56
N PHE A 81 15.55 25.12 33.27
CA PHE A 81 16.41 24.31 32.38
C PHE A 81 17.88 24.51 32.75
N GLY A 82 18.54 23.45 33.19
CA GLY A 82 19.92 23.48 33.69
C GLY A 82 20.15 23.98 35.13
N ASP A 83 19.08 24.16 35.90
CA ASP A 83 19.16 24.65 37.26
C ASP A 83 19.84 23.65 38.21
N LYS A 84 20.51 24.18 39.22
CA LYS A 84 21.19 23.41 40.27
C LYS A 84 20.27 22.96 41.40
N GLU A 85 19.09 23.56 41.54
CA GLU A 85 18.18 23.30 42.67
C GLU A 85 16.89 22.60 42.19
N ASN A 86 16.26 23.10 41.16
CA ASN A 86 15.00 22.56 40.61
C ASN A 86 15.06 22.50 39.10
N PRO A 87 15.78 21.54 38.51
CA PRO A 87 16.00 21.49 37.09
C PRO A 87 14.79 20.99 36.33
N LEU A 88 14.56 21.61 35.15
CA LEU A 88 13.62 21.12 34.16
C LEU A 88 14.33 20.11 33.25
N LEU A 89 13.76 18.93 33.13
CA LEU A 89 14.18 17.93 32.11
C LEU A 89 13.08 17.77 31.06
N VAL A 90 13.47 17.61 29.84
CA VAL A 90 12.54 17.53 28.74
C VAL A 90 12.83 16.30 27.84
N SER A 91 11.79 15.84 27.17
CA SER A 91 11.91 14.91 26.04
C SER A 91 11.77 15.66 24.74
N VAL A 92 12.40 15.14 23.69
CA VAL A 92 12.23 15.60 22.31
C VAL A 92 11.73 14.42 21.48
N ARG A 93 10.55 14.57 20.89
CA ARG A 93 9.90 13.52 20.09
C ARG A 93 9.50 14.05 18.74
N SER A 94 9.65 13.22 17.73
CA SER A 94 9.10 13.49 16.40
C SER A 94 7.57 13.37 16.39
N GLY A 95 6.93 14.07 15.47
CA GLY A 95 5.49 13.98 15.28
C GLY A 95 5.10 14.37 13.86
N ALA A 96 5.07 13.41 12.94
CA ALA A 96 4.59 13.64 11.59
C ALA A 96 3.06 13.70 11.55
N ARG A 97 2.51 14.28 10.49
CA ARG A 97 1.05 14.31 10.24
C ARG A 97 0.46 12.91 10.20
N ALA A 98 1.16 11.96 9.57
CA ALA A 98 0.81 10.55 9.56
C ALA A 98 1.73 9.76 10.49
N SER A 99 1.21 8.72 11.14
CA SER A 99 2.00 7.86 12.02
C SER A 99 3.08 7.10 11.25
N MET A 100 4.32 7.17 11.72
CA MET A 100 5.48 6.48 11.15
C MET A 100 6.23 5.71 12.24
N PRO A 101 5.70 4.56 12.72
CA PRO A 101 6.27 3.84 13.85
C PRO A 101 7.71 3.37 13.60
N GLY A 102 8.61 3.66 14.54
CA GLY A 102 10.00 3.21 14.48
C GLY A 102 10.87 3.89 13.43
N MET A 103 10.32 4.85 12.64
CA MET A 103 11.05 5.52 11.59
C MET A 103 11.75 6.79 12.07
N MET A 104 11.29 7.36 13.19
CA MET A 104 11.76 8.65 13.70
C MET A 104 12.04 8.57 15.19
N ASP A 105 12.91 9.45 15.65
CA ASP A 105 13.62 9.29 16.90
C ASP A 105 12.97 10.03 18.10
N THR A 106 13.22 9.50 19.30
CA THR A 106 12.87 10.10 20.59
C THR A 106 14.12 10.24 21.43
N ILE A 107 14.31 11.38 22.06
CA ILE A 107 15.40 11.62 23.01
C ILE A 107 14.79 12.03 24.37
N LEU A 108 15.14 11.31 25.42
CA LEU A 108 14.65 11.55 26.78
C LEU A 108 15.72 12.21 27.64
N ASN A 109 15.29 12.82 28.71
CA ASN A 109 16.16 13.34 29.78
C ASN A 109 17.10 14.48 29.36
N LEU A 110 16.73 15.27 28.37
CA LEU A 110 17.47 16.45 27.94
C LEU A 110 17.55 17.47 29.08
N GLY A 111 18.70 18.04 29.25
CA GLY A 111 19.00 18.97 30.35
C GLY A 111 19.94 18.38 31.37
N LEU A 112 20.26 17.10 31.32
CA LEU A 112 21.16 16.44 32.26
C LEU A 112 22.63 16.77 31.97
N ASN A 113 23.33 17.08 33.03
CA ASN A 113 24.77 17.15 33.11
C ASN A 113 25.17 16.73 34.53
N GLU A 114 26.44 16.70 34.87
CA GLU A 114 26.89 16.24 36.18
C GLU A 114 26.29 17.06 37.34
N THR A 115 26.16 18.35 37.16
CA THR A 115 25.56 19.24 38.16
C THR A 115 24.08 18.97 38.35
N VAL A 116 23.33 18.80 37.26
CA VAL A 116 21.89 18.55 37.28
C VAL A 116 21.56 17.16 37.82
N VAL A 117 22.39 16.15 37.52
CA VAL A 117 22.24 14.80 38.07
C VAL A 117 22.34 14.82 39.59
N GLU A 118 23.33 15.52 40.13
CA GLU A 118 23.48 15.66 41.61
C GLU A 118 22.27 16.39 42.22
N ALA A 119 21.74 17.40 41.54
CA ALA A 119 20.55 18.13 41.99
C ALA A 119 19.31 17.22 42.05
N ILE A 120 19.03 16.41 41.00
CA ILE A 120 17.87 15.51 41.01
C ILE A 120 18.07 14.32 41.98
N ALA A 121 19.29 13.87 42.18
CA ALA A 121 19.62 12.86 43.17
C ALA A 121 19.32 13.33 44.59
N ALA A 122 19.74 14.53 44.91
CA ALA A 122 19.47 15.16 46.22
C ALA A 122 17.99 15.41 46.45
N LYS A 123 17.29 15.96 45.46
CA LYS A 123 15.87 16.31 45.53
C LYS A 123 14.96 15.09 45.64
N SER A 124 15.25 14.03 44.91
CA SER A 124 14.44 12.80 44.87
C SER A 124 14.79 11.83 46.00
N GLY A 125 15.98 11.98 46.62
CA GLY A 125 16.52 11.00 47.56
C GLY A 125 16.85 9.66 46.88
N ASN A 126 16.93 9.61 45.56
CA ASN A 126 17.18 8.40 44.78
C ASN A 126 18.33 8.62 43.78
N ALA A 127 19.54 8.49 44.27
CA ALA A 127 20.76 8.69 43.47
C ALA A 127 20.88 7.66 42.34
N ARG A 128 20.42 6.41 42.56
CA ARG A 128 20.47 5.37 41.57
C ARG A 128 19.62 5.75 40.32
N TRP A 129 18.40 6.18 40.56
CA TRP A 129 17.50 6.65 39.50
C TRP A 129 18.13 7.81 38.71
N ALA A 130 18.68 8.80 39.42
CA ALA A 130 19.27 9.98 38.79
C ALA A 130 20.44 9.61 37.86
N TRP A 131 21.34 8.76 38.33
CA TRP A 131 22.49 8.32 37.51
C TRP A 131 22.08 7.37 36.40
N ASP A 132 21.03 6.57 36.59
CA ASP A 132 20.45 5.76 35.51
C ASP A 132 19.84 6.64 34.41
N CYS A 133 19.14 7.70 34.77
CA CYS A 133 18.65 8.68 33.80
C CYS A 133 19.79 9.31 33.00
N TYR A 134 20.90 9.64 33.64
CA TYR A 134 22.04 10.25 32.98
C TYR A 134 22.73 9.29 32.01
N ARG A 135 23.00 8.06 32.43
CA ARG A 135 23.63 7.07 31.55
C ARG A 135 22.73 6.77 30.33
N ARG A 136 21.41 6.66 30.53
CA ARG A 136 20.45 6.47 29.45
C ARG A 136 20.44 7.66 28.49
N PHE A 137 20.51 8.86 29.01
CA PHE A 137 20.59 10.07 28.21
C PHE A 137 21.85 10.11 27.36
N ILE A 138 23.00 9.83 27.92
CA ILE A 138 24.27 9.79 27.18
C ILE A 138 24.20 8.77 26.05
N GLN A 139 23.72 7.57 26.34
CA GLN A 139 23.58 6.52 25.34
C GLN A 139 22.63 6.93 24.22
N MET A 140 21.45 7.41 24.57
CA MET A 140 20.42 7.80 23.60
C MET A 140 20.85 8.99 22.75
N TYR A 141 21.45 10.01 23.35
CA TYR A 141 21.99 11.15 22.64
C TYR A 141 23.10 10.74 21.66
N SER A 142 24.01 9.88 22.14
CA SER A 142 25.10 9.39 21.31
C SER A 142 24.60 8.56 20.12
N ASP A 143 23.64 7.68 20.34
CA ASP A 143 23.05 6.84 19.30
C ASP A 143 22.20 7.64 18.30
N VAL A 144 21.26 8.42 18.80
CA VAL A 144 20.27 9.12 18.00
C VAL A 144 20.80 10.41 17.38
N VAL A 145 21.42 11.27 18.18
CA VAL A 145 21.86 12.59 17.71
C VAL A 145 23.18 12.50 16.96
N MET A 146 24.12 11.72 17.47
CA MET A 146 25.48 11.64 16.90
C MET A 146 25.76 10.38 16.09
N GLU A 147 24.79 9.48 15.97
CA GLU A 147 24.86 8.27 15.13
C GLU A 147 26.04 7.32 15.51
N VAL A 148 26.39 7.28 16.78
CA VAL A 148 27.51 6.43 17.27
C VAL A 148 27.12 4.95 17.39
N GLY A 149 25.87 4.60 17.40
CA GLY A 149 25.42 3.23 17.55
C GLY A 149 25.42 2.75 19.01
N LYS A 150 24.26 2.29 19.46
CA LYS A 150 24.07 1.87 20.87
C LYS A 150 24.86 0.64 21.30
N LYS A 151 25.34 -0.18 20.38
CA LYS A 151 26.07 -1.42 20.65
C LYS A 151 27.33 -1.19 21.50
N TYR A 152 28.03 -0.11 21.28
CA TYR A 152 29.24 0.23 22.03
C TYR A 152 28.94 0.48 23.52
N PHE A 153 27.81 1.09 23.79
CA PHE A 153 27.33 1.39 25.13
C PHE A 153 26.76 0.13 25.81
N GLU A 154 26.03 -0.68 25.08
CA GLU A 154 25.52 -1.97 25.57
C GLU A 154 26.64 -2.92 25.96
N GLU A 155 27.74 -2.95 25.22
CA GLU A 155 28.95 -3.72 25.56
C GLU A 155 29.56 -3.26 26.91
N LEU A 156 29.59 -1.95 27.16
CA LEU A 156 30.07 -1.40 28.43
C LEU A 156 29.16 -1.79 29.60
N ILE A 157 27.85 -1.77 29.40
CA ILE A 157 26.87 -2.20 30.41
C ILE A 157 27.06 -3.69 30.73
N ASP A 158 27.16 -4.51 29.70
CA ASP A 158 27.30 -5.98 29.83
C ASP A 158 28.60 -6.34 30.55
N LYS A 159 29.68 -5.65 30.22
CA LYS A 159 30.96 -5.82 30.91
C LYS A 159 30.86 -5.45 32.41
N MET A 160 30.21 -4.36 32.72
CA MET A 160 30.01 -3.94 34.12
C MET A 160 29.15 -4.94 34.89
N LYS A 161 28.06 -5.44 34.30
CA LYS A 161 27.24 -6.48 34.91
C LYS A 161 28.03 -7.75 35.17
N ALA A 162 28.88 -8.16 34.25
CA ALA A 162 29.77 -9.31 34.40
C ALA A 162 30.76 -9.10 35.56
N ASP A 163 31.40 -7.91 35.61
CA ASP A 163 32.37 -7.55 36.63
C ASP A 163 31.75 -7.46 38.03
N ARG A 164 30.47 -7.09 38.16
CA ARG A 164 29.73 -7.00 39.40
C ARG A 164 28.96 -8.25 39.76
N GLY A 165 28.92 -9.24 38.90
CA GLY A 165 28.21 -10.50 39.12
C GLY A 165 26.66 -10.36 39.10
N VAL A 166 26.11 -9.35 38.42
CA VAL A 166 24.67 -9.09 38.29
C VAL A 166 24.18 -9.40 36.89
N GLN A 167 22.87 -9.67 36.73
CA GLN A 167 22.25 -10.08 35.48
C GLN A 167 21.40 -8.97 34.84
N GLN A 168 20.83 -8.07 35.65
CA GLN A 168 19.92 -7.02 35.15
C GLN A 168 20.45 -5.63 35.50
N ASP A 169 20.12 -4.65 34.66
CA ASP A 169 20.50 -3.25 34.87
C ASP A 169 20.04 -2.70 36.21
N VAL A 170 18.86 -3.13 36.66
CA VAL A 170 18.27 -2.69 37.95
C VAL A 170 19.09 -3.09 39.17
N GLU A 171 19.96 -4.07 39.02
CA GLU A 171 20.84 -4.55 40.08
C GLU A 171 22.12 -3.72 40.27
N LEU A 172 22.42 -2.84 39.31
CA LEU A 172 23.57 -1.93 39.39
C LEU A 172 23.29 -0.84 40.42
N THR A 173 24.33 -0.52 41.24
CA THR A 173 24.24 0.53 42.27
C THR A 173 24.37 1.93 41.67
N ALA A 174 24.06 2.97 42.45
CA ALA A 174 24.27 4.36 42.08
C ALA A 174 25.75 4.65 41.70
N ASP A 175 26.70 4.10 42.44
CA ASP A 175 28.11 4.25 42.14
C ASP A 175 28.53 3.56 40.86
N ASP A 176 27.96 2.36 40.59
CA ASP A 176 28.16 1.64 39.36
C ASP A 176 27.67 2.45 38.16
N LEU A 177 26.48 3.04 38.25
CA LEU A 177 25.91 3.86 37.20
C LEU A 177 26.66 5.17 37.00
N LYS A 178 27.19 5.75 38.05
CA LYS A 178 28.07 6.94 37.95
C LYS A 178 29.35 6.62 37.18
N GLU A 179 29.98 5.49 37.48
CA GLU A 179 31.16 5.01 36.77
C GLU A 179 30.81 4.70 35.31
N LEU A 180 29.68 4.06 35.05
CA LEU A 180 29.19 3.75 33.72
C LEU A 180 28.95 5.01 32.88
N ALA A 181 28.34 6.05 33.49
CA ALA A 181 28.16 7.35 32.82
C ALA A 181 29.49 7.97 32.42
N SER A 182 30.50 7.85 33.26
CA SER A 182 31.87 8.31 32.96
C SER A 182 32.47 7.55 31.79
N GLN A 183 32.27 6.22 31.75
CA GLN A 183 32.70 5.36 30.63
C GLN A 183 31.98 5.73 29.34
N PHE A 184 30.69 6.02 29.39
CA PHE A 184 29.92 6.45 28.25
C PHE A 184 30.39 7.79 27.67
N LYS A 185 30.72 8.75 28.54
CA LYS A 185 31.31 10.03 28.11
C LYS A 185 32.67 9.83 27.43
N ALA A 186 33.48 8.92 27.96
CA ALA A 186 34.77 8.59 27.36
C ALA A 186 34.60 7.92 25.97
N GLU A 187 33.63 7.02 25.83
CA GLU A 187 33.29 6.38 24.55
C GLU A 187 32.79 7.41 23.52
N TYR A 188 31.92 8.33 23.95
CA TYR A 188 31.47 9.45 23.13
C TYR A 188 32.64 10.28 22.61
N LYS A 189 33.58 10.67 23.48
CA LYS A 189 34.74 11.44 23.11
C LYS A 189 35.66 10.71 22.14
N GLU A 190 35.84 9.40 22.34
CA GLU A 190 36.63 8.56 21.45
C GLU A 190 36.03 8.50 20.04
N LYS A 191 34.71 8.32 19.94
CA LYS A 191 34.01 8.19 18.67
C LYS A 191 33.79 9.52 17.95
N ILE A 192 33.53 10.59 18.66
CA ILE A 192 33.16 11.90 18.10
C ILE A 192 34.34 12.87 18.04
N GLY A 193 35.32 12.76 18.98
CA GLY A 193 36.46 13.66 19.07
C GLY A 193 36.22 14.90 19.91
N GLU A 194 35.03 15.07 20.48
CA GLU A 194 34.65 16.20 21.32
C GLU A 194 34.04 15.68 22.63
N ASP A 195 34.06 16.52 23.67
CA ASP A 195 33.40 16.20 24.94
C ASP A 195 31.87 16.15 24.76
N PHE A 196 31.21 15.27 25.54
CA PHE A 196 29.77 15.24 25.59
C PHE A 196 29.19 16.61 25.99
N PRO A 197 28.18 17.16 25.32
CA PRO A 197 27.69 18.50 25.61
C PRO A 197 27.03 18.60 26.96
N ASP A 198 27.53 19.54 27.81
CA ASP A 198 26.99 19.79 29.13
C ASP A 198 25.95 20.91 29.15
N ASP A 199 25.92 21.78 28.14
CA ASP A 199 24.96 22.87 28.05
C ASP A 199 23.59 22.31 27.62
N PRO A 200 22.54 22.44 28.45
CA PRO A 200 21.20 21.97 28.13
C PRO A 200 20.65 22.54 26.81
N LYS A 201 20.92 23.78 26.49
CA LYS A 201 20.46 24.40 25.23
C LYS A 201 21.13 23.80 24.01
N GLU A 202 22.42 23.51 24.12
CA GLU A 202 23.17 22.82 23.04
C GLU A 202 22.64 21.41 22.82
N GLN A 203 22.35 20.70 23.91
CA GLN A 203 21.74 19.36 23.86
C GLN A 203 20.37 19.41 23.16
N LEU A 204 19.54 20.38 23.54
CA LEU A 204 18.20 20.57 22.97
C LEU A 204 18.27 20.85 21.46
N MET A 205 19.12 21.76 21.04
CA MET A 205 19.26 22.09 19.61
C MET A 205 19.79 20.91 18.79
N GLY A 206 20.73 20.16 19.37
CA GLY A 206 21.23 18.93 18.75
C GLY A 206 20.12 17.89 18.55
N ALA A 207 19.28 17.70 19.56
CA ALA A 207 18.15 16.78 19.50
C ALA A 207 17.10 17.22 18.47
N ILE A 208 16.77 18.50 18.42
CA ILE A 208 15.80 19.04 17.46
C ILE A 208 16.31 18.84 16.03
N LYS A 209 17.57 19.15 15.76
CA LYS A 209 18.21 18.92 14.46
C LYS A 209 18.19 17.45 14.08
N ALA A 210 18.43 16.55 15.03
CA ALA A 210 18.39 15.10 14.80
C ALA A 210 17.00 14.63 14.37
N VAL A 211 15.95 15.13 15.00
CA VAL A 211 14.57 14.81 14.62
C VAL A 211 14.26 15.33 13.21
N PHE A 212 14.60 16.55 12.89
CA PHE A 212 14.41 17.07 11.52
C PHE A 212 15.20 16.26 10.49
N ARG A 213 16.43 15.89 10.79
CA ARG A 213 17.28 15.07 9.92
C ARG A 213 16.69 13.67 9.70
N SER A 214 16.04 13.09 10.70
CA SER A 214 15.43 11.76 10.59
C SER A 214 14.30 11.68 9.56
N TRP A 215 13.67 12.81 9.23
CA TRP A 215 12.64 12.87 8.18
C TRP A 215 13.17 12.42 6.81
N ASP A 216 14.43 12.66 6.51
CA ASP A 216 15.08 12.33 5.25
C ASP A 216 16.05 11.14 5.37
N ASN A 217 15.90 10.28 6.36
CA ASN A 217 16.72 9.07 6.43
C ASN A 217 16.18 7.98 5.46
N PRO A 218 17.01 7.03 5.02
CA PRO A 218 16.61 6.03 4.02
C PRO A 218 15.36 5.22 4.41
N ARG A 219 15.25 4.80 5.66
CA ARG A 219 14.07 4.04 6.14
C ARG A 219 12.80 4.88 6.11
N ALA A 220 12.87 6.12 6.53
CA ALA A 220 11.74 7.04 6.50
C ALA A 220 11.29 7.32 5.06
N ASN A 221 12.23 7.49 4.15
CA ASN A 221 11.94 7.70 2.73
C ASN A 221 11.19 6.51 2.11
N VAL A 222 11.62 5.29 2.40
CA VAL A 222 10.94 4.07 1.93
C VAL A 222 9.54 3.97 2.54
N TYR A 223 9.42 4.16 3.85
CA TYR A 223 8.13 4.11 4.54
C TYR A 223 7.14 5.12 3.98
N ARG A 224 7.59 6.37 3.74
CA ARG A 224 6.71 7.40 3.16
C ARG A 224 6.24 7.02 1.77
N ARG A 225 7.11 6.49 0.94
CA ARG A 225 6.77 6.03 -0.41
C ARG A 225 5.72 4.92 -0.36
N ASP A 226 5.92 3.94 0.50
CA ASP A 226 5.01 2.80 0.64
C ASP A 226 3.63 3.18 1.22
N ASN A 227 3.57 4.27 1.97
CA ASN A 227 2.34 4.72 2.65
C ASN A 227 1.77 6.04 2.10
N ASP A 228 2.25 6.48 0.94
CA ASP A 228 1.76 7.68 0.25
C ASP A 228 1.82 8.96 1.09
N ILE A 229 2.90 9.13 1.83
CA ILE A 229 3.14 10.31 2.65
C ILE A 229 4.07 11.27 1.90
N PRO A 230 3.58 12.45 1.47
CA PRO A 230 4.41 13.41 0.74
C PRO A 230 5.61 13.91 1.56
N TYR A 231 6.74 14.03 0.92
CA TYR A 231 7.95 14.59 1.54
C TYR A 231 7.73 16.03 2.07
N SER A 232 6.91 16.81 1.34
CA SER A 232 6.60 18.19 1.69
C SER A 232 5.88 18.38 3.03
N TRP A 233 5.31 17.31 3.60
CA TRP A 233 4.62 17.40 4.87
C TRP A 233 5.56 17.71 6.04
N GLY A 234 6.79 17.19 6.02
CA GLY A 234 7.73 17.34 7.12
C GLY A 234 7.30 16.66 8.42
N THR A 235 8.11 16.84 9.45
CA THR A 235 7.80 16.40 10.81
C THR A 235 7.79 17.57 11.78
N ALA A 236 6.88 17.55 12.74
CA ALA A 236 6.96 18.42 13.90
C ALA A 236 7.88 17.84 14.97
N VAL A 237 8.30 18.66 15.90
CA VAL A 237 9.11 18.26 17.05
C VAL A 237 8.39 18.68 18.33
N ASN A 238 8.13 17.73 19.20
CA ASN A 238 7.50 17.98 20.50
C ASN A 238 8.55 18.02 21.59
N VAL A 239 8.65 19.14 22.29
CA VAL A 239 9.50 19.35 23.46
C VAL A 239 8.59 19.35 24.68
N GLN A 240 8.71 18.34 25.53
CA GLN A 240 7.77 18.10 26.61
C GLN A 240 8.50 17.86 27.93
N SER A 241 7.98 18.41 29.03
CA SER A 241 8.54 18.12 30.35
C SER A 241 8.45 16.64 30.66
N MET A 242 9.49 16.11 31.31
CA MET A 242 9.54 14.70 31.67
C MET A 242 8.59 14.36 32.81
N ALA A 243 7.93 13.20 32.69
CA ALA A 243 7.27 12.49 33.77
C ALA A 243 7.97 11.14 33.94
N PHE A 244 8.36 10.79 35.15
CA PHE A 244 9.23 9.64 35.41
C PHE A 244 8.46 8.47 36.00
N GLY A 245 8.36 7.38 35.22
CA GLY A 245 7.77 6.12 35.64
C GLY A 245 8.74 5.20 36.37
N ASN A 246 10.01 5.59 36.50
CA ASN A 246 11.10 4.79 37.05
C ASN A 246 11.76 5.34 38.32
N MET A 247 11.07 6.21 39.05
CA MET A 247 11.60 6.77 40.31
C MET A 247 11.45 5.85 41.52
N GLY A 248 10.79 4.72 41.38
CA GLY A 248 10.54 3.77 42.44
C GLY A 248 9.22 3.04 42.31
N ASP A 249 8.77 2.37 43.37
CA ASP A 249 7.57 1.54 43.34
C ASP A 249 6.25 2.32 43.28
N ASP A 250 6.26 3.63 43.49
CA ASP A 250 5.10 4.49 43.33
C ASP A 250 4.97 5.06 41.92
N CYS A 251 5.77 4.55 41.01
CA CYS A 251 5.84 4.98 39.63
C CYS A 251 5.61 3.80 38.66
N GLY A 252 5.23 4.11 37.45
CA GLY A 252 5.06 3.12 36.43
C GLY A 252 4.75 3.75 35.07
N THR A 253 4.66 2.93 34.05
CA THR A 253 4.32 3.36 32.71
C THR A 253 3.47 2.29 32.03
N GLY A 254 2.69 2.69 31.04
CA GLY A 254 1.86 1.75 30.31
C GLY A 254 1.37 2.26 28.98
N VAL A 255 0.86 1.32 28.22
CA VAL A 255 0.18 1.54 26.95
C VAL A 255 -1.16 0.82 26.98
N ALA A 256 -2.18 1.44 26.44
CA ALA A 256 -3.52 0.85 26.46
C ALA A 256 -4.34 1.26 25.25
N PHE A 257 -5.30 0.38 24.93
CA PHE A 257 -6.30 0.60 23.90
C PHE A 257 -7.69 0.59 24.54
N THR A 258 -8.56 1.47 24.13
CA THR A 258 -9.95 1.49 24.62
C THR A 258 -10.77 0.32 24.10
N ARG A 259 -10.37 -0.28 23.00
CA ARG A 259 -10.96 -1.50 22.42
C ARG A 259 -9.85 -2.43 21.94
N ASP A 260 -10.16 -3.71 21.78
CA ASP A 260 -9.18 -4.68 21.29
C ASP A 260 -8.77 -4.35 19.84
N PRO A 261 -7.50 -4.01 19.57
CA PRO A 261 -7.06 -3.69 18.22
C PRO A 261 -7.01 -4.88 17.27
N ALA A 262 -7.07 -6.10 17.79
CA ALA A 262 -7.07 -7.32 16.98
C ALA A 262 -8.50 -7.79 16.62
N THR A 263 -9.44 -7.69 17.55
CA THR A 263 -10.82 -8.21 17.40
C THR A 263 -11.89 -7.15 17.32
N GLY A 264 -11.62 -5.94 17.81
CA GLY A 264 -12.60 -4.85 17.90
C GLY A 264 -13.52 -4.91 19.12
N GLU A 265 -13.35 -5.89 20.00
CA GLU A 265 -14.17 -6.00 21.21
C GLU A 265 -13.99 -4.79 22.13
N LYS A 266 -15.10 -4.31 22.68
CA LYS A 266 -15.12 -3.14 23.56
C LYS A 266 -14.70 -3.48 24.99
N HIS A 267 -13.41 -3.51 25.23
CA HIS A 267 -12.85 -3.58 26.58
C HIS A 267 -11.44 -2.98 26.58
N LEU A 268 -11.05 -2.43 27.72
CA LEU A 268 -9.73 -1.84 27.91
C LEU A 268 -8.66 -2.92 27.86
N MET A 269 -7.73 -2.78 26.92
CA MET A 269 -6.60 -3.69 26.75
C MET A 269 -5.29 -2.93 26.84
N GLY A 270 -4.29 -3.55 27.37
CA GLY A 270 -2.98 -2.96 27.40
C GLY A 270 -2.06 -3.59 28.43
N GLU A 271 -0.92 -2.97 28.57
CA GLU A 271 0.16 -3.43 29.41
C GLU A 271 0.65 -2.31 30.32
N PHE A 272 1.07 -2.69 31.51
CA PHE A 272 1.56 -1.79 32.53
C PHE A 272 2.81 -2.38 33.19
N LEU A 273 3.76 -1.52 33.50
CA LEU A 273 5.02 -1.91 34.14
C LEU A 273 5.38 -0.93 35.28
N LYS A 274 5.53 -1.45 36.51
CA LYS A 274 5.96 -0.66 37.62
C LYS A 274 7.43 -0.32 37.53
N ASN A 275 7.80 0.84 38.08
CA ASN A 275 9.18 1.31 38.13
C ASN A 275 9.92 1.15 36.80
N ALA A 276 9.37 1.75 35.74
CA ALA A 276 9.87 1.63 34.38
C ALA A 276 9.58 2.88 33.55
N GLN A 277 10.36 3.06 32.50
CA GLN A 277 10.10 4.01 31.42
C GLN A 277 9.39 3.32 30.25
N GLY A 278 8.79 4.07 29.35
CA GLY A 278 8.08 3.56 28.18
C GLY A 278 8.93 2.63 27.31
N GLU A 279 10.21 2.92 27.15
CA GLU A 279 11.16 2.09 26.40
C GLU A 279 11.35 0.69 27.01
N ASP A 280 11.20 0.55 28.32
CA ASP A 280 11.32 -0.75 29.00
C ASP A 280 10.14 -1.69 28.66
N VAL A 281 8.97 -1.13 28.41
CA VAL A 281 7.78 -1.90 27.98
C VAL A 281 8.00 -2.47 26.56
N VAL A 282 8.53 -1.64 25.68
CA VAL A 282 8.77 -2.00 24.28
C VAL A 282 9.95 -2.98 24.13
N ALA A 283 11.01 -2.78 24.93
CA ALA A 283 12.24 -3.59 24.84
C ALA A 283 12.05 -5.04 25.31
N GLY A 284 10.97 -5.34 26.04
CA GLY A 284 10.68 -6.69 26.50
C GLY A 284 11.67 -7.29 27.51
N VAL A 285 12.49 -6.45 28.14
CA VAL A 285 13.50 -6.85 29.15
C VAL A 285 12.83 -7.36 30.42
N ARG A 286 11.67 -6.79 30.75
CA ARG A 286 10.82 -7.19 31.90
C ARG A 286 9.44 -7.55 31.34
N THR A 287 8.78 -8.53 31.97
CA THR A 287 7.43 -8.93 31.58
C THR A 287 6.40 -7.93 32.09
N PRO A 288 5.68 -7.22 31.18
CA PRO A 288 4.63 -6.31 31.61
C PRO A 288 3.44 -7.04 32.21
N MET A 289 2.70 -6.35 33.08
CA MET A 289 1.42 -6.83 33.62
C MET A 289 0.27 -6.40 32.72
N PRO A 290 -0.82 -7.17 32.62
CA PRO A 290 -2.04 -6.71 31.98
C PRO A 290 -2.55 -5.42 32.63
N ILE A 291 -3.12 -4.51 31.82
CA ILE A 291 -3.58 -3.20 32.31
C ILE A 291 -4.59 -3.30 33.46
N ALA A 292 -5.40 -4.35 33.49
CA ALA A 292 -6.36 -4.58 34.58
C ALA A 292 -5.71 -4.71 35.96
N GLN A 293 -4.47 -5.19 36.03
CA GLN A 293 -3.74 -5.33 37.29
C GLN A 293 -3.26 -3.98 37.85
N MET A 294 -3.28 -2.91 37.06
CA MET A 294 -2.98 -1.56 37.52
C MET A 294 -3.95 -1.10 38.62
N GLU A 295 -5.19 -1.58 38.60
CA GLU A 295 -6.19 -1.28 39.62
C GLU A 295 -5.72 -1.65 41.03
N GLN A 296 -4.99 -2.76 41.15
CA GLN A 296 -4.46 -3.23 42.42
C GLN A 296 -3.24 -2.43 42.90
N GLU A 297 -2.39 -2.03 41.94
CA GLU A 297 -1.14 -1.33 42.22
C GLU A 297 -1.33 0.18 42.46
N PHE A 298 -2.18 0.82 41.60
CA PHE A 298 -2.45 2.24 41.62
C PHE A 298 -3.95 2.50 41.46
N PRO A 299 -4.79 2.20 42.47
CA PRO A 299 -6.25 2.26 42.32
C PRO A 299 -6.79 3.63 41.94
N GLU A 300 -6.24 4.71 42.50
CA GLU A 300 -6.68 6.07 42.19
C GLU A 300 -6.28 6.50 40.79
N ALA A 301 -5.04 6.22 40.41
CA ALA A 301 -4.55 6.51 39.05
C ALA A 301 -5.29 5.68 38.00
N PHE A 302 -5.61 4.42 38.30
CA PHE A 302 -6.40 3.57 37.40
C PHE A 302 -7.83 4.09 37.19
N GLU A 303 -8.48 4.52 38.27
CA GLU A 303 -9.83 5.12 38.19
C GLU A 303 -9.82 6.39 37.33
N GLU A 304 -8.83 7.24 37.52
CA GLU A 304 -8.64 8.45 36.70
C GLU A 304 -8.36 8.08 35.24
N PHE A 305 -7.52 7.07 35.01
CA PHE A 305 -7.19 6.59 33.67
C PHE A 305 -8.42 6.08 32.91
N VAL A 306 -9.27 5.30 33.58
CA VAL A 306 -10.53 4.82 32.99
C VAL A 306 -11.43 5.99 32.57
N LYS A 307 -11.52 7.04 33.40
CA LYS A 307 -12.27 8.25 33.07
C LYS A 307 -11.67 8.98 31.87
N VAL A 308 -10.35 9.06 31.81
CA VAL A 308 -9.63 9.66 30.67
C VAL A 308 -9.87 8.87 29.39
N CYS A 309 -9.84 7.55 29.45
CA CYS A 309 -10.14 6.67 28.30
C CYS A 309 -11.53 6.94 27.73
N LYS A 310 -12.53 7.02 28.61
CA LYS A 310 -13.89 7.31 28.20
C LYS A 310 -14.01 8.71 27.59
N THR A 311 -13.41 9.71 28.23
CA THR A 311 -13.40 11.09 27.72
C THR A 311 -12.78 11.18 26.34
N LEU A 312 -11.65 10.51 26.12
CA LEU A 312 -10.95 10.54 24.84
C LEU A 312 -11.74 9.80 23.74
N GLU A 313 -12.27 8.62 24.04
CA GLU A 313 -13.06 7.86 23.08
C GLU A 313 -14.34 8.64 22.67
N ASP A 314 -15.03 9.23 23.63
CA ASP A 314 -16.23 10.03 23.37
C ASP A 314 -15.88 11.31 22.58
N HIS A 315 -14.78 11.95 22.89
CA HIS A 315 -14.34 13.18 22.22
C HIS A 315 -13.92 12.96 20.78
N TYR A 316 -13.07 11.96 20.54
CA TYR A 316 -12.62 11.61 19.18
C TYR A 316 -13.58 10.75 18.41
N ARG A 317 -14.57 10.19 19.09
CA ARG A 317 -15.58 9.27 18.51
C ARG A 317 -14.93 8.09 17.77
N ASP A 318 -13.87 7.57 18.37
CA ASP A 318 -13.12 6.43 17.85
C ASP A 318 -12.32 5.79 18.97
N MET A 319 -11.92 4.51 18.79
CA MET A 319 -11.05 3.85 19.75
C MET A 319 -9.72 4.59 19.86
N GLN A 320 -9.17 4.60 21.04
CA GLN A 320 -7.93 5.31 21.33
C GLN A 320 -6.80 4.35 21.73
N ASP A 321 -5.61 4.65 21.24
CA ASP A 321 -4.33 4.08 21.65
C ASP A 321 -3.62 5.14 22.48
N MET A 322 -3.29 4.83 23.72
CA MET A 322 -2.80 5.79 24.69
C MET A 322 -1.53 5.31 25.35
N GLU A 323 -0.65 6.27 25.61
CA GLU A 323 0.53 6.09 26.45
C GLU A 323 0.38 6.95 27.69
N PHE A 324 0.72 6.40 28.84
CA PHE A 324 0.65 7.10 30.11
C PHE A 324 1.83 6.75 31.02
N THR A 325 2.07 7.61 31.97
CA THR A 325 3.05 7.42 33.04
C THR A 325 2.40 7.75 34.36
N VAL A 326 2.73 6.98 35.39
CA VAL A 326 2.40 7.27 36.80
C VAL A 326 3.67 7.68 37.48
N GLU A 327 3.74 8.95 37.92
CA GLU A 327 4.85 9.49 38.70
C GLU A 327 4.37 9.77 40.12
N ASN A 328 4.94 9.10 41.10
CA ASN A 328 4.54 9.25 42.52
C ASN A 328 3.01 9.17 42.73
N ARG A 329 2.40 8.13 42.13
CA ARG A 329 0.97 7.81 42.15
C ARG A 329 0.09 8.79 41.38
N LYS A 330 0.66 9.78 40.68
CA LYS A 330 -0.08 10.73 39.85
C LYS A 330 -0.02 10.32 38.40
N LEU A 331 -1.20 10.27 37.77
CA LEU A 331 -1.32 9.94 36.33
C LEU A 331 -0.92 11.12 35.44
N TYR A 332 -0.17 10.82 34.39
CA TYR A 332 0.13 11.73 33.28
C TYR A 332 -0.12 11.04 31.98
N MET A 333 -0.85 11.70 31.08
CA MET A 333 -1.05 11.23 29.72
C MET A 333 0.06 11.74 28.83
N LEU A 334 0.74 10.86 28.12
CA LEU A 334 1.86 11.20 27.24
C LEU A 334 1.46 11.27 25.78
N GLN A 335 0.48 10.46 25.37
CA GLN A 335 0.03 10.38 23.98
C GLN A 335 -1.36 9.77 23.90
N THR A 336 -2.13 10.25 22.96
CA THR A 336 -3.34 9.57 22.46
C THR A 336 -3.35 9.66 20.94
N ARG A 337 -3.91 8.65 20.32
CA ARG A 337 -4.18 8.64 18.87
C ARG A 337 -5.34 7.70 18.57
N ASN A 338 -5.96 7.88 17.41
CA ASN A 338 -6.89 6.88 16.92
C ASN A 338 -6.11 5.58 16.72
N GLY A 339 -6.57 4.51 17.35
CA GLY A 339 -5.80 3.28 17.46
C GLY A 339 -5.60 2.58 16.13
N LYS A 340 -4.37 2.14 15.88
CA LYS A 340 -4.10 1.21 14.78
C LYS A 340 -4.74 -0.12 15.11
N ARG A 341 -5.33 -0.74 14.12
CA ARG A 341 -6.15 -1.94 14.29
C ARG A 341 -6.08 -2.83 13.05
N THR A 342 -6.42 -4.09 13.23
CA THR A 342 -6.55 -5.00 12.09
C THR A 342 -7.75 -4.56 11.24
N ALA A 343 -7.76 -5.00 9.99
CA ALA A 343 -8.88 -4.72 9.09
C ALA A 343 -10.21 -5.25 9.66
N GLN A 344 -10.20 -6.43 10.25
CA GLN A 344 -11.37 -7.03 10.89
C GLN A 344 -11.86 -6.18 12.07
N ALA A 345 -10.95 -5.75 12.93
CA ALA A 345 -11.27 -4.87 14.05
C ALA A 345 -11.83 -3.53 13.58
N ALA A 346 -11.28 -2.96 12.50
CA ALA A 346 -11.77 -1.72 11.92
C ALA A 346 -13.24 -1.81 11.51
N LEU A 347 -13.64 -2.89 10.87
CA LEU A 347 -15.04 -3.12 10.49
C LEU A 347 -15.94 -3.23 11.70
N LYS A 348 -15.54 -4.04 12.68
CA LYS A 348 -16.33 -4.23 13.91
C LYS A 348 -16.49 -2.93 14.70
N ILE A 349 -15.40 -2.19 14.88
CA ILE A 349 -15.42 -0.93 15.62
C ILE A 349 -16.31 0.09 14.92
N ALA A 350 -16.19 0.24 13.60
CA ALA A 350 -17.05 1.15 12.84
C ALA A 350 -18.54 0.82 13.00
N CYS A 351 -18.91 -0.45 12.91
CA CYS A 351 -20.30 -0.89 13.11
C CYS A 351 -20.77 -0.63 14.55
N ASP A 352 -19.95 -0.95 15.55
CA ASP A 352 -20.27 -0.74 16.96
C ASP A 352 -20.45 0.75 17.30
N LEU A 353 -19.62 1.63 16.72
CA LEU A 353 -19.75 3.08 16.92
C LEU A 353 -21.07 3.63 16.35
N VAL A 354 -21.55 3.08 15.25
CA VAL A 354 -22.88 3.42 14.72
C VAL A 354 -23.98 2.93 15.66
N ASP A 355 -23.88 1.68 16.12
CA ASP A 355 -24.85 1.09 17.05
C ASP A 355 -24.91 1.83 18.39
N GLU A 356 -23.79 2.39 18.84
CA GLU A 356 -23.67 3.20 20.06
C GLU A 356 -24.12 4.66 19.86
N GLY A 357 -24.45 5.06 18.63
CA GLY A 357 -24.86 6.42 18.30
C GLY A 357 -23.73 7.44 18.26
N MET A 358 -22.47 7.02 18.26
CA MET A 358 -21.29 7.91 18.21
C MET A 358 -20.95 8.37 16.80
N ARG A 359 -21.26 7.56 15.80
CA ARG A 359 -21.02 7.85 14.39
C ARG A 359 -22.25 7.58 13.55
N THR A 360 -22.37 8.30 12.46
CA THR A 360 -23.36 8.00 11.42
C THR A 360 -22.84 6.88 10.52
N GLU A 361 -23.74 6.27 9.75
CA GLU A 361 -23.36 5.25 8.75
C GLU A 361 -22.34 5.79 7.75
N GLU A 362 -22.52 7.02 7.28
CA GLU A 362 -21.60 7.70 6.37
C GLU A 362 -20.22 7.91 6.98
N GLU A 363 -20.17 8.38 8.23
CA GLU A 363 -18.91 8.55 8.96
C GLU A 363 -18.21 7.22 9.19
N ALA A 364 -18.95 6.15 9.47
CA ALA A 364 -18.39 4.80 9.66
C ALA A 364 -17.72 4.27 8.37
N VAL A 365 -18.34 4.47 7.22
CA VAL A 365 -17.74 4.11 5.92
C VAL A 365 -16.44 4.89 5.70
N ALA A 366 -16.43 6.18 6.04
CA ALA A 366 -15.24 7.02 5.90
C ALA A 366 -14.07 6.62 6.81
N MET A 367 -14.33 5.89 7.90
CA MET A 367 -13.31 5.37 8.81
C MET A 367 -12.52 4.19 8.22
N ILE A 368 -13.06 3.51 7.22
CA ILE A 368 -12.44 2.31 6.65
C ILE A 368 -11.46 2.72 5.56
N ASP A 369 -10.20 2.28 5.71
CA ASP A 369 -9.20 2.44 4.66
C ASP A 369 -9.41 1.31 3.63
N PRO A 370 -9.75 1.63 2.37
CA PRO A 370 -10.00 0.61 1.35
C PRO A 370 -8.83 -0.36 1.12
N ARG A 371 -7.59 0.10 1.33
CA ARG A 371 -6.39 -0.72 1.18
C ARG A 371 -6.35 -1.89 2.14
N ASN A 372 -6.96 -1.74 3.31
CA ASN A 372 -6.99 -2.79 4.34
C ASN A 372 -7.98 -3.91 4.01
N LEU A 373 -8.90 -3.69 3.07
CA LEU A 373 -9.87 -4.73 2.66
C LEU A 373 -9.19 -5.92 1.96
N ASP A 374 -8.05 -5.72 1.33
CA ASP A 374 -7.29 -6.80 0.69
C ASP A 374 -6.97 -7.94 1.67
N THR A 375 -6.65 -7.60 2.91
CA THR A 375 -6.31 -8.60 3.93
C THR A 375 -7.50 -9.47 4.34
N LEU A 376 -8.71 -8.98 4.14
CA LEU A 376 -9.95 -9.71 4.45
C LEU A 376 -10.38 -10.65 3.32
N LEU A 377 -9.92 -10.38 2.10
CA LEU A 377 -10.32 -11.10 0.89
C LEU A 377 -9.33 -12.21 0.49
N HIS A 378 -8.18 -12.28 1.15
CA HIS A 378 -7.10 -13.21 0.81
C HIS A 378 -6.67 -14.04 2.03
N PRO A 379 -6.10 -15.26 1.81
CA PRO A 379 -5.53 -16.05 2.90
C PRO A 379 -4.41 -15.31 3.64
N GLN A 380 -4.26 -15.59 4.94
CA GLN A 380 -3.22 -15.04 5.80
C GLN A 380 -2.43 -16.17 6.45
N PHE A 381 -1.21 -15.87 6.91
CA PHE A 381 -0.47 -16.83 7.72
C PHE A 381 -1.06 -16.91 9.13
N ASP A 382 -0.96 -18.11 9.74
CA ASP A 382 -1.22 -18.27 11.16
C ASP A 382 -0.34 -17.30 11.96
N ALA A 383 -0.95 -16.48 12.82
CA ALA A 383 -0.26 -15.39 13.50
C ALA A 383 0.89 -15.87 14.40
N ALA A 384 0.68 -16.95 15.12
CA ALA A 384 1.68 -17.52 16.03
C ALA A 384 2.88 -18.09 15.25
N ALA A 385 2.62 -18.82 14.17
CA ALA A 385 3.65 -19.39 13.31
C ALA A 385 4.46 -18.30 12.59
N LEU A 386 3.80 -17.24 12.13
CA LEU A 386 4.45 -16.10 11.47
C LEU A 386 5.39 -15.37 12.43
N LYS A 387 4.95 -15.16 13.68
CA LYS A 387 5.75 -14.49 14.71
C LYS A 387 7.04 -15.22 15.04
N ALA A 388 7.01 -16.55 14.97
CA ALA A 388 8.16 -17.42 15.22
C ALA A 388 9.10 -17.53 14.01
N ALA A 389 8.70 -17.05 12.83
CA ALA A 389 9.45 -17.18 11.60
C ALA A 389 10.27 -15.91 11.29
N THR A 390 11.43 -16.10 10.65
CA THR A 390 12.28 -15.02 10.17
C THR A 390 12.35 -15.08 8.66
N PRO A 391 12.11 -13.98 7.92
CA PRO A 391 12.23 -13.98 6.47
C PRO A 391 13.67 -14.22 6.02
N VAL A 392 13.84 -15.01 4.97
CA VAL A 392 15.15 -15.24 4.33
C VAL A 392 15.44 -14.21 3.25
N ALA A 393 14.42 -13.56 2.73
CA ALA A 393 14.53 -12.48 1.75
C ALA A 393 13.28 -11.61 1.76
N LYS A 394 13.40 -10.43 1.14
CA LYS A 394 12.27 -9.53 0.90
C LYS A 394 12.34 -9.03 -0.53
N ALA A 395 11.21 -9.08 -1.21
CA ALA A 395 11.04 -8.53 -2.55
C ALA A 395 9.74 -7.73 -2.61
N LEU A 396 9.19 -7.52 -3.79
CA LEU A 396 7.99 -6.71 -3.96
C LEU A 396 6.73 -7.53 -3.67
N GLY A 397 5.91 -7.08 -2.73
CA GLY A 397 4.56 -7.62 -2.51
C GLY A 397 3.64 -7.18 -3.65
N ALA A 398 3.53 -8.02 -4.68
CA ALA A 398 2.85 -7.67 -5.93
C ALA A 398 1.36 -8.00 -5.93
N SER A 399 0.94 -9.02 -5.20
CA SER A 399 -0.46 -9.37 -5.01
C SER A 399 -0.64 -9.91 -3.59
N PRO A 400 -1.61 -9.39 -2.83
CA PRO A 400 -1.73 -9.67 -1.41
C PRO A 400 -2.10 -11.13 -1.10
N GLY A 401 -1.91 -11.50 0.18
CA GLY A 401 -2.20 -12.82 0.70
C GLY A 401 -0.95 -13.59 1.08
N ALA A 402 -1.16 -14.74 1.72
CA ALA A 402 -0.11 -15.65 2.14
C ALA A 402 -0.20 -16.95 1.35
N ALA A 403 0.93 -17.51 1.01
CA ALA A 403 1.00 -18.81 0.33
C ALA A 403 2.12 -19.68 0.90
N CYS A 404 1.83 -20.95 1.02
CA CYS A 404 2.80 -21.96 1.41
C CYS A 404 2.61 -23.18 0.49
N GLY A 405 3.69 -23.74 -0.01
CA GLY A 405 3.61 -24.92 -0.86
C GLY A 405 4.96 -25.40 -1.33
N LYS A 406 4.91 -26.48 -2.09
CA LYS A 406 6.09 -27.08 -2.71
C LYS A 406 6.48 -26.30 -3.95
N ILE A 407 7.77 -26.08 -4.12
CA ILE A 407 8.31 -25.33 -5.27
C ILE A 407 8.14 -26.14 -6.55
N VAL A 408 7.59 -25.50 -7.57
CA VAL A 408 7.57 -25.97 -8.96
C VAL A 408 8.09 -24.87 -9.88
N PHE A 409 8.67 -25.25 -11.01
CA PHE A 409 9.38 -24.31 -11.90
C PHE A 409 8.67 -24.08 -13.25
N THR A 410 7.66 -24.86 -13.55
CA THR A 410 6.91 -24.72 -14.80
C THR A 410 5.40 -24.69 -14.54
N ALA A 411 4.67 -24.02 -15.42
CA ALA A 411 3.22 -24.01 -15.38
C ALA A 411 2.62 -25.41 -15.50
N GLU A 412 3.20 -26.25 -16.33
CA GLU A 412 2.79 -27.65 -16.50
C GLU A 412 2.94 -28.45 -15.23
N ASP A 413 4.06 -28.32 -14.51
CA ASP A 413 4.28 -28.98 -13.23
C ASP A 413 3.30 -28.46 -12.17
N ALA A 414 2.99 -27.17 -12.16
CA ALA A 414 2.01 -26.60 -11.25
C ALA A 414 0.63 -27.25 -11.44
N GLU A 415 0.18 -27.40 -12.67
CA GLU A 415 -1.08 -28.07 -13.00
C GLU A 415 -1.07 -29.54 -12.60
N THR A 416 0.00 -30.27 -12.93
CA THR A 416 0.15 -31.69 -12.65
C THR A 416 0.17 -31.98 -11.14
N TRP A 417 0.92 -31.22 -10.40
CA TRP A 417 1.05 -31.39 -8.94
C TRP A 417 -0.25 -31.00 -8.21
N ASN A 418 -0.89 -29.92 -8.67
CA ASN A 418 -2.20 -29.52 -8.13
C ASN A 418 -3.28 -30.59 -8.36
N ALA A 419 -3.26 -31.23 -9.54
CA ALA A 419 -4.17 -32.32 -9.85
C ALA A 419 -3.99 -33.55 -8.94
N ARG A 420 -2.80 -33.74 -8.37
CA ARG A 420 -2.51 -34.77 -7.37
C ARG A 420 -2.92 -34.36 -5.95
N GLY A 421 -3.44 -33.17 -5.76
CA GLY A 421 -3.82 -32.63 -4.45
C GLY A 421 -2.69 -31.95 -3.69
N GLU A 422 -1.55 -31.70 -4.32
CA GLU A 422 -0.41 -31.01 -3.71
C GLU A 422 -0.55 -29.48 -3.87
N LYS A 423 -0.25 -28.76 -2.80
CA LYS A 423 -0.18 -27.29 -2.84
C LYS A 423 1.19 -26.88 -3.33
N VAL A 424 1.23 -25.99 -4.34
CA VAL A 424 2.47 -25.60 -4.99
C VAL A 424 2.63 -24.07 -5.03
N VAL A 425 3.90 -23.64 -5.03
CA VAL A 425 4.31 -22.27 -5.31
C VAL A 425 5.10 -22.30 -6.60
N LEU A 426 4.64 -21.55 -7.60
CA LEU A 426 5.30 -21.44 -8.89
C LEU A 426 6.43 -20.41 -8.81
N VAL A 427 7.66 -20.86 -9.04
CA VAL A 427 8.85 -20.01 -9.02
C VAL A 427 9.41 -19.92 -10.44
N ARG A 428 9.40 -18.71 -10.99
CA ARG A 428 9.84 -18.44 -12.37
C ARG A 428 10.83 -17.26 -12.39
N LEU A 429 11.65 -17.23 -13.41
CA LEU A 429 12.44 -16.04 -13.73
C LEU A 429 11.52 -14.86 -14.00
N GLU A 430 10.53 -15.08 -14.86
CA GLU A 430 9.38 -14.21 -15.14
C GLU A 430 8.24 -15.06 -15.71
N THR A 431 7.00 -14.58 -15.65
CA THR A 431 5.87 -15.29 -16.23
C THR A 431 5.47 -14.67 -17.56
N SER A 432 4.83 -15.48 -18.41
CA SER A 432 4.26 -15.09 -19.69
C SER A 432 2.78 -15.49 -19.75
N PRO A 433 2.02 -15.02 -20.74
CA PRO A 433 0.62 -15.42 -20.89
C PRO A 433 0.40 -16.93 -20.97
N GLU A 434 1.39 -17.68 -21.43
CA GLU A 434 1.34 -19.15 -21.49
C GLU A 434 1.32 -19.82 -20.11
N ASP A 435 1.75 -19.11 -19.06
CA ASP A 435 1.81 -19.60 -17.69
C ASP A 435 0.50 -19.48 -16.92
N ILE A 436 -0.54 -18.86 -17.48
CA ILE A 436 -1.78 -18.51 -16.77
C ILE A 436 -2.43 -19.73 -16.10
N THR A 437 -2.52 -20.86 -16.79
CA THR A 437 -3.14 -22.08 -16.25
C THR A 437 -2.35 -22.64 -15.06
N GLY A 438 -1.01 -22.59 -15.13
CA GLY A 438 -0.15 -22.98 -14.02
C GLY A 438 -0.22 -21.98 -12.84
N MET A 439 -0.36 -20.71 -13.15
CA MET A 439 -0.54 -19.68 -12.12
C MET A 439 -1.85 -19.90 -11.37
N LYS A 440 -2.93 -20.24 -12.04
CA LYS A 440 -4.23 -20.57 -11.42
C LYS A 440 -4.16 -21.81 -10.52
N ALA A 441 -3.35 -22.79 -10.89
CA ALA A 441 -3.16 -24.02 -10.13
C ALA A 441 -2.28 -23.84 -8.88
N SER A 442 -1.58 -22.70 -8.77
CA SER A 442 -0.62 -22.42 -7.72
C SER A 442 -1.26 -21.69 -6.54
N GLN A 443 -0.75 -21.94 -5.33
CA GLN A 443 -1.13 -21.17 -4.13
C GLN A 443 -0.51 -19.77 -4.15
N GLY A 444 0.67 -19.64 -4.73
CA GLY A 444 1.39 -18.39 -4.84
C GLY A 444 2.40 -18.41 -5.98
N ILE A 445 2.84 -17.23 -6.36
CA ILE A 445 3.77 -17.01 -7.47
C ILE A 445 4.96 -16.18 -6.97
N LEU A 446 6.17 -16.66 -7.25
CA LEU A 446 7.41 -15.98 -6.92
C LEU A 446 8.22 -15.80 -8.20
N THR A 447 8.57 -14.55 -8.51
CA THR A 447 9.41 -14.27 -9.69
C THR A 447 10.70 -13.55 -9.30
N VAL A 448 11.74 -13.81 -10.08
CA VAL A 448 13.06 -13.16 -9.91
C VAL A 448 13.04 -11.74 -10.49
N ARG A 449 12.34 -11.56 -11.61
CA ARG A 449 12.21 -10.28 -12.33
C ARG A 449 10.77 -9.79 -12.30
N GLY A 450 10.61 -8.50 -12.47
CA GLY A 450 9.32 -7.85 -12.61
C GLY A 450 8.96 -6.93 -11.45
N GLY A 451 8.17 -5.93 -11.75
CA GLY A 451 7.62 -4.96 -10.80
C GLY A 451 6.11 -5.11 -10.64
N MET A 452 5.46 -4.09 -10.09
CA MET A 452 4.00 -4.06 -9.86
C MET A 452 3.17 -4.18 -11.15
N THR A 453 3.75 -3.85 -12.28
CA THR A 453 3.09 -3.86 -13.59
C THR A 453 3.53 -5.02 -14.49
N SER A 454 4.34 -5.93 -13.95
CA SER A 454 4.74 -7.15 -14.67
C SER A 454 3.54 -8.07 -14.92
N HIS A 455 3.67 -8.93 -15.91
CA HIS A 455 2.64 -9.93 -16.23
C HIS A 455 2.24 -10.75 -14.99
N ALA A 456 3.23 -11.24 -14.22
CA ALA A 456 2.96 -12.01 -13.01
C ALA A 456 2.13 -11.23 -11.99
N ALA A 457 2.51 -9.98 -11.73
CA ALA A 457 1.83 -9.11 -10.78
C ALA A 457 0.38 -8.81 -11.19
N VAL A 458 0.19 -8.42 -12.44
CA VAL A 458 -1.15 -8.05 -12.94
C VAL A 458 -2.09 -9.26 -12.96
N VAL A 459 -1.63 -10.38 -13.47
CA VAL A 459 -2.45 -11.60 -13.56
C VAL A 459 -2.76 -12.16 -12.18
N ALA A 460 -1.78 -12.19 -11.28
CA ALA A 460 -1.97 -12.65 -9.90
C ALA A 460 -3.01 -11.81 -9.15
N ARG A 461 -2.97 -10.49 -9.29
CA ARG A 461 -3.99 -9.61 -8.70
C ARG A 461 -5.38 -9.88 -9.25
N GLY A 462 -5.49 -10.09 -10.55
CA GLY A 462 -6.75 -10.44 -11.19
C GLY A 462 -7.34 -11.75 -10.69
N MET A 463 -6.49 -12.73 -10.41
CA MET A 463 -6.89 -14.04 -9.88
C MET A 463 -7.12 -14.05 -8.36
N GLY A 464 -6.67 -13.04 -7.66
CA GLY A 464 -6.62 -13.05 -6.19
C GLY A 464 -5.56 -14.00 -5.62
N THR A 465 -4.52 -14.31 -6.38
CA THR A 465 -3.44 -15.20 -5.98
C THR A 465 -2.27 -14.41 -5.40
N CYS A 466 -1.69 -14.88 -4.30
CA CYS A 466 -0.50 -14.32 -3.69
C CYS A 466 0.65 -14.24 -4.71
N CYS A 467 1.32 -13.09 -4.78
CA CYS A 467 2.48 -12.93 -5.66
C CYS A 467 3.54 -12.06 -4.99
N VAL A 468 4.77 -12.56 -5.02
CA VAL A 468 5.98 -11.81 -4.68
C VAL A 468 6.84 -11.76 -5.94
N SER A 469 7.16 -10.57 -6.42
CA SER A 469 7.90 -10.39 -7.66
C SER A 469 9.18 -9.59 -7.47
N GLY A 470 10.10 -9.72 -8.44
CA GLY A 470 11.33 -8.96 -8.43
C GLY A 470 12.34 -9.37 -7.36
N CYS A 471 12.36 -10.64 -6.96
CA CYS A 471 13.34 -11.14 -5.99
C CYS A 471 14.71 -11.34 -6.66
N GLY A 472 15.46 -10.25 -6.82
CA GLY A 472 16.78 -10.25 -7.45
C GLY A 472 17.85 -11.02 -6.67
N ASP A 473 17.60 -11.36 -5.40
CA ASP A 473 18.51 -12.17 -4.58
C ASP A 473 18.49 -13.64 -4.97
N ILE A 474 17.50 -14.08 -5.74
CA ILE A 474 17.43 -15.45 -6.26
C ILE A 474 18.38 -15.61 -7.45
N VAL A 475 19.25 -16.63 -7.37
CA VAL A 475 20.05 -17.08 -8.51
C VAL A 475 19.37 -18.31 -9.10
N MET A 476 18.68 -18.11 -10.23
CA MET A 476 17.82 -19.12 -10.86
C MET A 476 18.56 -20.03 -11.82
N ASP A 477 18.28 -21.32 -11.73
CA ASP A 477 18.64 -22.33 -12.73
C ASP A 477 17.38 -23.12 -13.10
N GLU A 478 16.59 -22.57 -14.01
CA GLU A 478 15.31 -23.17 -14.44
C GLU A 478 15.50 -24.53 -15.10
N ALA A 479 16.57 -24.71 -15.87
CA ALA A 479 16.85 -25.94 -16.58
C ALA A 479 17.05 -27.13 -15.64
N ASN A 480 17.68 -26.91 -14.51
CA ASN A 480 17.93 -27.95 -13.48
C ASN A 480 16.90 -27.90 -12.35
N LYS A 481 15.87 -27.08 -12.47
CA LYS A 481 14.79 -26.94 -11.49
C LYS A 481 15.32 -26.70 -10.07
N LYS A 482 16.16 -25.68 -9.93
CA LYS A 482 16.74 -25.25 -8.66
C LYS A 482 17.06 -23.77 -8.66
N PHE A 483 17.15 -23.19 -7.47
CA PHE A 483 17.67 -21.83 -7.27
C PHE A 483 18.40 -21.71 -5.93
N THR A 484 19.23 -20.70 -5.81
CA THR A 484 19.93 -20.35 -4.57
C THR A 484 19.36 -19.05 -4.03
N LEU A 485 19.03 -19.04 -2.73
CA LEU A 485 18.54 -17.86 -2.02
C LEU A 485 19.08 -17.89 -0.58
N ALA A 486 19.66 -16.77 -0.13
CA ALA A 486 20.19 -16.62 1.23
C ALA A 486 21.17 -17.75 1.62
N GLY A 487 21.98 -18.19 0.67
CA GLY A 487 22.98 -19.23 0.90
C GLY A 487 22.47 -20.68 0.91
N LYS A 488 21.18 -20.87 0.65
CA LYS A 488 20.55 -22.19 0.57
C LYS A 488 20.15 -22.51 -0.86
N GLU A 489 20.34 -23.76 -1.28
CA GLU A 489 19.87 -24.28 -2.56
C GLU A 489 18.48 -24.90 -2.39
N TYR A 490 17.52 -24.42 -3.21
CA TYR A 490 16.14 -24.92 -3.23
C TYR A 490 15.89 -25.73 -4.48
N HIS A 491 15.25 -26.87 -4.32
CA HIS A 491 14.90 -27.80 -5.39
C HIS A 491 13.40 -27.96 -5.54
N GLU A 492 12.97 -28.48 -6.68
CA GLU A 492 11.57 -28.86 -6.89
C GLU A 492 11.08 -29.76 -5.77
N GLY A 493 9.94 -29.41 -5.18
CA GLY A 493 9.33 -30.14 -4.08
C GLY A 493 9.74 -29.66 -2.67
N ASP A 494 10.74 -28.77 -2.55
CA ASP A 494 11.04 -28.13 -1.27
C ASP A 494 9.94 -27.16 -0.90
N PHE A 495 9.68 -26.99 0.39
CA PHE A 495 8.67 -26.04 0.86
C PHE A 495 9.18 -24.61 0.94
N ILE A 496 8.35 -23.70 0.50
CA ILE A 496 8.59 -22.26 0.63
C ILE A 496 7.28 -21.55 1.01
N SER A 497 7.40 -20.47 1.77
CA SER A 497 6.26 -19.62 2.14
C SER A 497 6.53 -18.19 1.72
N ILE A 498 5.53 -17.55 1.12
CA ILE A 498 5.64 -16.18 0.63
C ILE A 498 4.47 -15.33 1.12
N ASP A 499 4.76 -14.07 1.43
CA ASP A 499 3.78 -13.08 1.84
C ASP A 499 3.64 -12.00 0.77
N GLY A 500 2.56 -12.06 0.01
CA GLY A 500 2.30 -11.11 -1.07
C GLY A 500 1.94 -9.71 -0.60
N SER A 501 1.59 -9.54 0.66
CA SER A 501 1.30 -8.23 1.24
C SER A 501 2.57 -7.48 1.65
N THR A 502 3.55 -8.18 2.20
CA THR A 502 4.82 -7.59 2.67
C THR A 502 5.98 -7.77 1.70
N GLY A 503 5.94 -8.79 0.85
CA GLY A 503 7.04 -9.21 0.00
C GLY A 503 8.03 -10.14 0.68
N ASN A 504 7.78 -10.55 1.91
CA ASN A 504 8.66 -11.44 2.66
C ASN A 504 8.62 -12.88 2.12
N ILE A 505 9.79 -13.52 2.11
CA ILE A 505 9.96 -14.92 1.69
C ILE A 505 10.53 -15.68 2.88
N TYR A 506 9.93 -16.85 3.18
CA TYR A 506 10.29 -17.70 4.32
C TYR A 506 10.70 -19.09 3.85
N ASP A 507 11.70 -19.66 4.49
CA ASP A 507 12.09 -21.06 4.29
C ASP A 507 11.08 -21.99 5.00
N GLY A 508 10.67 -23.04 4.31
CA GLY A 508 9.83 -24.08 4.88
C GLY A 508 8.34 -23.74 4.94
N ILE A 509 7.64 -24.36 5.88
CA ILE A 509 6.18 -24.30 6.01
C ILE A 509 5.77 -23.30 7.07
N ILE A 510 4.94 -22.34 6.68
CA ILE A 510 4.17 -21.51 7.60
C ILE A 510 2.70 -21.78 7.27
N PRO A 511 1.88 -22.32 8.20
CA PRO A 511 0.48 -22.58 7.94
C PRO A 511 -0.30 -21.33 7.54
N THR A 512 -1.25 -21.49 6.64
CA THR A 512 -2.14 -20.40 6.20
C THR A 512 -3.55 -20.62 6.74
N VAL A 513 -4.28 -19.51 6.91
CA VAL A 513 -5.68 -19.48 7.33
C VAL A 513 -6.47 -18.82 6.20
N ASP A 514 -7.60 -19.43 5.82
CA ASP A 514 -8.45 -18.89 4.76
C ASP A 514 -9.07 -17.55 5.15
N ALA A 515 -9.37 -16.71 4.14
CA ALA A 515 -10.03 -15.45 4.33
C ALA A 515 -11.42 -15.65 4.95
N THR A 516 -11.68 -14.93 6.06
CA THR A 516 -12.97 -14.94 6.74
C THR A 516 -13.59 -13.56 6.64
N ILE A 517 -14.73 -13.45 5.97
CA ILE A 517 -15.50 -12.21 5.86
C ILE A 517 -16.56 -12.21 6.96
N ALA A 518 -16.45 -11.28 7.91
CA ALA A 518 -17.42 -11.13 9.00
C ALA A 518 -18.71 -10.44 8.51
N GLY A 519 -19.80 -10.57 9.27
CA GLY A 519 -21.08 -9.91 8.97
C GLY A 519 -21.00 -8.38 8.90
N GLU A 520 -20.04 -7.78 9.61
CA GLU A 520 -19.76 -6.35 9.60
C GLU A 520 -19.31 -5.85 8.22
N PHE A 521 -18.59 -6.69 7.46
CA PHE A 521 -18.22 -6.35 6.09
C PHE A 521 -19.44 -6.08 5.22
N GLY A 522 -20.47 -6.94 5.32
CA GLY A 522 -21.73 -6.76 4.58
C GLY A 522 -22.47 -5.48 4.98
N ARG A 523 -22.48 -5.13 6.28
CA ARG A 523 -23.09 -3.89 6.78
C ARG A 523 -22.39 -2.66 6.21
N ILE A 524 -21.05 -2.63 6.25
CA ILE A 524 -20.24 -1.51 5.72
C ILE A 524 -20.47 -1.38 4.21
N MET A 525 -20.46 -2.47 3.48
CA MET A 525 -20.70 -2.45 2.04
C MET A 525 -22.10 -1.96 1.69
N GLY A 526 -23.11 -2.36 2.46
CA GLY A 526 -24.47 -1.85 2.30
C GLY A 526 -24.58 -0.33 2.50
N TRP A 527 -23.87 0.19 3.51
CA TRP A 527 -23.81 1.63 3.74
C TRP A 527 -23.04 2.36 2.63
N ALA A 528 -21.93 1.79 2.18
CA ALA A 528 -21.15 2.35 1.07
C ALA A 528 -21.99 2.45 -0.20
N ASP A 529 -22.75 1.40 -0.53
CA ASP A 529 -23.64 1.39 -1.68
C ASP A 529 -24.75 2.46 -1.60
N LYS A 530 -25.19 2.76 -0.40
CA LYS A 530 -26.20 3.80 -0.15
C LYS A 530 -25.70 5.21 -0.47
N PHE A 531 -24.41 5.49 -0.24
CA PHE A 531 -23.84 6.84 -0.38
C PHE A 531 -23.04 7.06 -1.67
N ARG A 532 -22.53 6.01 -2.31
CA ARG A 532 -21.76 6.15 -3.53
C ARG A 532 -22.61 6.59 -4.72
N THR A 533 -21.98 7.31 -5.65
CA THR A 533 -22.57 7.67 -6.94
C THR A 533 -21.89 6.96 -8.10
N LEU A 534 -20.59 6.70 -7.98
CA LEU A 534 -19.86 5.91 -8.96
C LEU A 534 -20.34 4.45 -8.97
N LYS A 535 -20.53 3.93 -10.18
CA LYS A 535 -20.73 2.50 -10.37
C LYS A 535 -19.40 1.80 -10.40
N VAL A 536 -19.37 0.53 -10.00
CA VAL A 536 -18.15 -0.28 -9.93
C VAL A 536 -18.31 -1.48 -10.86
N ARG A 537 -17.45 -1.51 -11.88
CA ARG A 537 -17.34 -2.63 -12.80
C ARG A 537 -16.03 -3.36 -12.55
N THR A 538 -15.86 -4.48 -13.19
CA THR A 538 -14.63 -5.28 -13.07
C THR A 538 -13.91 -5.46 -14.39
N ASN A 539 -12.59 -5.64 -14.31
CA ASN A 539 -11.77 -6.12 -15.41
C ASN A 539 -11.74 -7.65 -15.31
N ALA A 540 -12.38 -8.35 -16.22
CA ALA A 540 -12.46 -9.81 -16.17
C ALA A 540 -12.43 -10.40 -17.58
N ASP A 541 -11.56 -11.38 -17.78
CA ASP A 541 -11.34 -12.04 -19.06
C ASP A 541 -11.85 -13.48 -19.06
N THR A 542 -12.18 -14.02 -17.88
CA THR A 542 -12.66 -15.39 -17.70
C THR A 542 -14.00 -15.42 -16.96
N PRO A 543 -14.83 -16.46 -17.21
CA PRO A 543 -16.09 -16.62 -16.47
C PRO A 543 -15.88 -16.73 -14.94
N ALA A 544 -14.80 -17.36 -14.49
CA ALA A 544 -14.49 -17.53 -13.08
C ALA A 544 -14.22 -16.16 -12.40
N ASP A 545 -13.41 -15.31 -13.04
CA ASP A 545 -13.12 -13.96 -12.54
C ASP A 545 -14.37 -13.09 -12.54
N ALA A 546 -15.17 -13.18 -13.61
CA ALA A 546 -16.43 -12.45 -13.72
C ALA A 546 -17.42 -12.85 -12.60
N LYS A 547 -17.54 -14.15 -12.34
CA LYS A 547 -18.39 -14.67 -11.28
C LYS A 547 -17.93 -14.22 -9.90
N LYS A 548 -16.62 -14.28 -9.64
CA LYS A 548 -16.06 -13.82 -8.37
C LYS A 548 -16.29 -12.33 -8.15
N ALA A 549 -16.08 -11.53 -9.18
CA ALA A 549 -16.34 -10.09 -9.12
C ALA A 549 -17.82 -9.78 -8.87
N ARG A 550 -18.72 -10.52 -9.51
CA ARG A 550 -20.17 -10.37 -9.30
C ARG A 550 -20.56 -10.71 -7.85
N GLU A 551 -20.00 -11.75 -7.28
CA GLU A 551 -20.18 -12.11 -5.87
C GLU A 551 -19.71 -11.00 -4.93
N LEU A 552 -18.63 -10.30 -5.30
CA LEU A 552 -18.08 -9.17 -4.55
C LEU A 552 -18.81 -7.85 -4.80
N GLY A 553 -19.83 -7.83 -5.68
CA GLY A 553 -20.68 -6.67 -5.90
C GLY A 553 -20.46 -5.91 -7.20
N ALA A 554 -19.72 -6.46 -8.16
CA ALA A 554 -19.50 -5.80 -9.45
C ALA A 554 -20.82 -5.62 -10.20
N GLU A 555 -21.01 -4.45 -10.82
CA GLU A 555 -22.21 -4.05 -11.53
C GLU A 555 -22.08 -4.19 -13.05
N GLY A 556 -21.01 -4.81 -13.51
CA GLY A 556 -20.73 -5.05 -14.90
C GLY A 556 -19.27 -5.38 -15.12
N ILE A 557 -18.91 -5.64 -16.38
CA ILE A 557 -17.53 -5.72 -16.82
C ILE A 557 -17.22 -4.42 -17.58
N GLY A 558 -16.19 -3.71 -17.12
CA GLY A 558 -15.69 -2.49 -17.77
C GLY A 558 -14.59 -2.77 -18.76
N LEU A 559 -13.91 -3.92 -18.65
CA LEU A 559 -12.89 -4.36 -19.59
C LEU A 559 -12.83 -5.89 -19.64
N CYS A 560 -13.10 -6.43 -20.81
CA CYS A 560 -12.78 -7.80 -21.17
C CYS A 560 -11.74 -7.74 -22.29
N ARG A 561 -10.54 -8.27 -22.02
CA ARG A 561 -9.42 -8.31 -22.98
C ARG A 561 -9.49 -9.59 -23.77
N THR A 562 -9.93 -9.50 -25.01
CA THR A 562 -10.17 -10.70 -25.85
C THR A 562 -8.91 -11.48 -26.20
N GLU A 563 -7.74 -10.82 -26.21
CA GLU A 563 -6.44 -11.47 -26.45
C GLU A 563 -6.13 -12.59 -25.46
N HIS A 564 -6.57 -12.48 -24.22
CA HIS A 564 -6.32 -13.48 -23.19
C HIS A 564 -7.07 -14.80 -23.42
N MET A 565 -8.05 -14.78 -24.32
CA MET A 565 -8.84 -15.95 -24.66
C MET A 565 -8.17 -16.86 -25.68
N PHE A 566 -7.07 -16.44 -26.31
CA PHE A 566 -6.44 -17.14 -27.41
C PHE A 566 -5.27 -18.06 -27.04
N PHE A 567 -4.80 -18.02 -25.80
CA PHE A 567 -3.57 -18.71 -25.39
C PHE A 567 -3.74 -20.19 -25.06
N GLU A 568 -4.94 -20.73 -24.97
CA GLU A 568 -5.17 -22.17 -24.81
C GLU A 568 -4.75 -22.93 -26.10
N GLU A 569 -4.23 -24.15 -25.92
CA GLU A 569 -3.55 -24.91 -26.98
C GLU A 569 -4.34 -25.02 -28.27
N ASP A 570 -5.61 -25.39 -28.24
CA ASP A 570 -6.48 -25.54 -29.41
C ASP A 570 -6.82 -24.20 -30.05
N ARG A 571 -6.90 -23.14 -29.29
CA ARG A 571 -7.27 -21.81 -29.77
C ARG A 571 -6.09 -21.09 -30.40
N ILE A 572 -4.92 -21.20 -29.78
CA ILE A 572 -3.70 -20.54 -30.24
C ILE A 572 -3.27 -21.07 -31.63
N ALA A 573 -3.47 -22.36 -31.89
CA ALA A 573 -3.16 -22.94 -33.18
C ALA A 573 -3.97 -22.29 -34.30
N ALA A 574 -5.27 -22.10 -34.11
CA ALA A 574 -6.13 -21.45 -35.10
C ALA A 574 -5.81 -19.98 -35.26
N PHE A 575 -5.44 -19.30 -34.16
CA PHE A 575 -5.06 -17.90 -34.18
C PHE A 575 -3.74 -17.68 -34.94
N ARG A 576 -2.75 -18.53 -34.71
CA ARG A 576 -1.47 -18.53 -35.44
C ARG A 576 -1.68 -18.81 -36.94
N GLU A 577 -2.62 -19.69 -37.27
CA GLU A 577 -3.02 -19.95 -38.63
C GLU A 577 -3.58 -18.69 -39.31
N MET A 578 -4.42 -17.96 -38.61
CA MET A 578 -4.95 -16.66 -39.07
C MET A 578 -3.83 -15.66 -39.34
N ILE A 579 -2.89 -15.52 -38.41
CA ILE A 579 -1.76 -14.58 -38.53
C ILE A 579 -0.88 -14.89 -39.71
N CYS A 580 -0.65 -16.16 -40.02
CA CYS A 580 0.20 -16.63 -41.12
C CYS A 580 -0.52 -16.79 -42.45
N SER A 581 -1.78 -16.37 -42.53
CA SER A 581 -2.56 -16.44 -43.80
C SER A 581 -2.05 -15.43 -44.80
N ASP A 582 -1.99 -15.85 -46.08
CA ASP A 582 -1.55 -15.01 -47.22
C ASP A 582 -2.71 -14.28 -47.90
N THR A 583 -3.91 -14.78 -47.78
CA THR A 583 -5.10 -14.25 -48.44
C THR A 583 -6.21 -13.94 -47.43
N VAL A 584 -7.16 -13.09 -47.83
CA VAL A 584 -8.36 -12.78 -47.03
C VAL A 584 -9.19 -14.06 -46.82
N GLU A 585 -9.32 -14.88 -47.83
CA GLU A 585 -10.08 -16.14 -47.78
C GLU A 585 -9.48 -17.13 -46.76
N GLU A 586 -8.16 -17.29 -46.75
CA GLU A 586 -7.46 -18.12 -45.75
C GLU A 586 -7.63 -17.58 -44.34
N ARG A 587 -7.59 -16.25 -44.21
CA ARG A 587 -7.77 -15.58 -42.90
C ARG A 587 -9.18 -15.76 -42.36
N GLU A 588 -10.18 -15.57 -43.23
CA GLU A 588 -11.59 -15.79 -42.88
C GLU A 588 -11.84 -17.24 -42.45
N GLU A 589 -11.22 -18.20 -43.14
CA GLU A 589 -11.36 -19.63 -42.85
C GLU A 589 -10.78 -19.95 -41.46
N ALA A 590 -9.61 -19.38 -41.12
CA ALA A 590 -9.02 -19.53 -39.79
C ALA A 590 -9.87 -18.84 -38.71
N LEU A 591 -10.41 -17.67 -38.97
CA LEU A 591 -11.29 -16.93 -38.07
C LEU A 591 -12.63 -17.69 -37.83
N GLU A 592 -13.14 -18.41 -38.78
CA GLU A 592 -14.33 -19.25 -38.57
C GLU A 592 -14.09 -20.39 -37.57
N LYS A 593 -12.85 -20.85 -37.43
CA LYS A 593 -12.46 -21.82 -36.41
C LYS A 593 -12.40 -21.20 -35.00
N ILE A 594 -12.09 -19.92 -34.91
CA ILE A 594 -11.95 -19.19 -33.65
C ILE A 594 -13.32 -18.71 -33.13
N LEU A 595 -14.21 -18.34 -34.03
CA LEU A 595 -15.51 -17.74 -33.69
C LEU A 595 -16.32 -18.53 -32.67
N PRO A 596 -16.48 -19.88 -32.77
CA PRO A 596 -17.22 -20.63 -31.73
C PRO A 596 -16.61 -20.54 -30.33
N TYR A 597 -15.29 -20.50 -30.22
CA TYR A 597 -14.60 -20.37 -28.94
C TYR A 597 -14.87 -19.00 -28.30
N GLN A 598 -14.73 -17.93 -29.06
CA GLN A 598 -15.01 -16.57 -28.60
C GLN A 598 -16.48 -16.39 -28.22
N GLN A 599 -17.40 -16.91 -29.08
CA GLN A 599 -18.83 -16.84 -28.77
C GLN A 599 -19.16 -17.56 -27.49
N GLY A 600 -18.61 -18.75 -27.26
CA GLY A 600 -18.81 -19.50 -26.03
C GLY A 600 -18.28 -18.81 -24.81
N ASP A 601 -17.11 -18.16 -24.93
CA ASP A 601 -16.52 -17.37 -23.84
C ASP A 601 -17.39 -16.17 -23.46
N PHE A 602 -17.89 -15.46 -24.46
CA PHE A 602 -18.76 -14.30 -24.25
C PHE A 602 -20.11 -14.72 -23.65
N GLU A 603 -20.70 -15.83 -24.11
CA GLU A 603 -21.90 -16.38 -23.49
C GLU A 603 -21.70 -16.63 -22.00
N ALA A 604 -20.58 -17.24 -21.63
CA ALA A 604 -20.26 -17.52 -20.24
C ALA A 604 -20.07 -16.26 -19.40
N LEU A 605 -19.47 -15.21 -19.98
CA LEU A 605 -19.33 -13.91 -19.31
C LEU A 605 -20.69 -13.23 -19.09
N TYR A 606 -21.56 -13.23 -20.11
CA TYR A 606 -22.92 -12.68 -19.95
C TYR A 606 -23.72 -13.42 -18.91
N GLU A 607 -23.62 -14.75 -18.85
CA GLU A 607 -24.26 -15.57 -17.82
C GLU A 607 -23.75 -15.20 -16.41
N ALA A 608 -22.43 -15.05 -16.26
CA ALA A 608 -21.81 -14.73 -14.98
C ALA A 608 -22.25 -13.36 -14.45
N LEU A 609 -22.48 -12.40 -15.33
CA LEU A 609 -22.87 -11.02 -14.97
C LEU A 609 -24.40 -10.81 -14.84
N GLU A 610 -25.18 -11.85 -15.05
CA GLU A 610 -26.64 -11.84 -14.77
C GLU A 610 -27.43 -10.67 -15.42
N GLY A 611 -27.04 -10.28 -16.63
CA GLY A 611 -27.69 -9.17 -17.35
C GLY A 611 -27.05 -7.79 -17.10
N CYS A 612 -26.02 -7.71 -16.29
CA CYS A 612 -25.27 -6.45 -16.13
C CYS A 612 -24.49 -6.11 -17.43
N PRO A 613 -24.15 -4.83 -17.65
CA PRO A 613 -23.37 -4.44 -18.82
C PRO A 613 -22.02 -5.13 -18.90
N VAL A 614 -21.62 -5.53 -20.11
CA VAL A 614 -20.31 -6.14 -20.36
C VAL A 614 -19.64 -5.39 -21.52
N THR A 615 -18.51 -4.75 -21.23
CA THR A 615 -17.68 -4.07 -22.22
C THR A 615 -16.61 -5.03 -22.73
N ILE A 616 -16.64 -5.32 -23.99
CA ILE A 616 -15.70 -6.23 -24.66
C ILE A 616 -14.78 -5.41 -25.56
N ARG A 617 -13.50 -5.43 -25.22
CA ARG A 617 -12.48 -4.78 -26.03
C ARG A 617 -12.00 -5.70 -27.14
N PHE A 618 -12.00 -5.19 -28.36
CA PHE A 618 -11.44 -5.91 -29.47
C PHE A 618 -9.94 -6.12 -29.33
N LEU A 619 -9.39 -7.02 -30.12
CA LEU A 619 -7.99 -7.40 -30.12
C LEU A 619 -7.09 -6.17 -30.10
N ASP A 620 -6.22 -6.07 -29.11
CA ASP A 620 -5.35 -4.92 -28.89
C ASP A 620 -3.86 -5.17 -29.19
N PRO A 621 -3.23 -6.26 -28.70
CA PRO A 621 -1.80 -6.44 -28.87
C PRO A 621 -1.36 -6.68 -30.31
N PRO A 622 -0.09 -6.34 -30.62
CA PRO A 622 0.48 -6.68 -31.94
C PRO A 622 0.49 -8.19 -32.17
N LEU A 623 0.37 -8.60 -33.42
CA LEU A 623 0.27 -10.02 -33.79
C LEU A 623 1.52 -10.84 -33.43
N HIS A 624 2.70 -10.22 -33.34
CA HIS A 624 3.93 -10.93 -32.98
C HIS A 624 3.89 -11.54 -31.56
N GLU A 625 3.02 -11.06 -30.68
CA GLU A 625 2.87 -11.63 -29.34
C GLU A 625 2.26 -13.03 -29.31
N PHE A 626 1.59 -13.41 -30.39
CA PHE A 626 0.89 -14.70 -30.47
C PHE A 626 1.66 -15.77 -31.27
N VAL A 627 2.72 -15.39 -31.95
CA VAL A 627 3.49 -16.32 -32.79
C VAL A 627 4.47 -17.13 -31.95
N PRO A 628 4.78 -18.38 -32.34
CA PRO A 628 5.69 -19.23 -31.61
C PRO A 628 7.14 -18.73 -31.68
N THR A 629 7.87 -18.91 -30.59
CA THR A 629 9.31 -18.61 -30.51
C THR A 629 10.15 -19.89 -30.55
N GLU A 630 9.57 -21.03 -30.13
CA GLU A 630 10.24 -22.31 -30.06
C GLU A 630 10.24 -23.01 -31.42
N GLU A 631 11.39 -23.62 -31.76
CA GLU A 631 11.59 -24.32 -33.03
C GLU A 631 10.54 -25.41 -33.32
N ASP A 632 10.18 -26.21 -32.31
CA ASP A 632 9.20 -27.28 -32.46
C ASP A 632 7.80 -26.75 -32.73
N ASP A 633 7.40 -25.65 -32.12
CA ASP A 633 6.10 -25.01 -32.36
C ASP A 633 6.04 -24.38 -33.75
N ILE A 634 7.17 -23.82 -34.21
CA ILE A 634 7.31 -23.28 -35.59
C ILE A 634 7.13 -24.41 -36.60
N LYS A 635 7.75 -25.57 -36.36
CA LYS A 635 7.62 -26.76 -37.24
C LYS A 635 6.17 -27.26 -37.31
N LYS A 636 5.50 -27.35 -36.16
CA LYS A 636 4.07 -27.73 -36.10
C LYS A 636 3.19 -26.78 -36.89
N LEU A 637 3.43 -25.48 -36.76
CA LEU A 637 2.69 -24.45 -37.47
C LEU A 637 2.94 -24.54 -38.98
N ALA A 638 4.17 -24.73 -39.41
CA ALA A 638 4.55 -24.89 -40.80
C ALA A 638 3.84 -26.09 -41.42
N GLU A 639 3.84 -27.22 -40.73
CA GLU A 639 3.16 -28.46 -41.16
C GLU A 639 1.65 -28.26 -41.29
N ALA A 640 1.01 -27.63 -40.30
CA ALA A 640 -0.44 -27.34 -40.31
C ALA A 640 -0.84 -26.40 -41.47
N GLN A 641 0.03 -25.50 -41.88
CA GLN A 641 -0.23 -24.51 -42.91
C GLN A 641 0.22 -24.94 -44.30
N GLY A 642 0.92 -26.07 -44.42
CA GLY A 642 1.50 -26.49 -45.71
C GLY A 642 2.60 -25.56 -46.21
N LYS A 643 3.31 -24.87 -45.29
CA LYS A 643 4.38 -23.94 -45.59
C LYS A 643 5.72 -24.49 -45.06
N SER A 644 6.83 -23.98 -45.58
CA SER A 644 8.16 -24.34 -45.03
C SER A 644 8.42 -23.64 -43.73
N VAL A 645 9.35 -24.20 -42.95
CA VAL A 645 9.80 -23.58 -41.69
C VAL A 645 10.38 -22.19 -41.94
N GLU A 646 11.12 -22.02 -43.03
CA GLU A 646 11.72 -20.76 -43.45
C GLU A 646 10.66 -19.70 -43.77
N GLU A 647 9.56 -20.08 -44.44
CA GLU A 647 8.46 -19.18 -44.74
C GLU A 647 7.80 -18.67 -43.46
N ILE A 648 7.55 -19.57 -42.47
CA ILE A 648 6.97 -19.22 -41.20
C ILE A 648 7.91 -18.30 -40.38
N LYS A 649 9.20 -18.62 -40.33
CA LYS A 649 10.21 -17.76 -39.71
C LYS A 649 10.26 -16.37 -40.35
N GLY A 650 10.14 -16.31 -41.69
CA GLY A 650 10.09 -15.05 -42.41
C GLY A 650 8.87 -14.20 -42.05
N ILE A 651 7.71 -14.83 -41.92
CA ILE A 651 6.47 -14.16 -41.47
C ILE A 651 6.64 -13.62 -40.03
N ILE A 652 7.14 -14.44 -39.13
CA ILE A 652 7.37 -14.07 -37.73
C ILE A 652 8.34 -12.88 -37.65
N GLN A 653 9.44 -12.92 -38.39
CA GLN A 653 10.42 -11.84 -38.41
C GLN A 653 9.83 -10.55 -38.96
N GLY A 654 8.96 -10.65 -40.01
CA GLY A 654 8.26 -9.50 -40.57
C GLY A 654 7.26 -8.85 -39.64
N LEU A 655 6.79 -9.55 -38.63
CA LEU A 655 5.88 -9.04 -37.60
C LEU A 655 6.59 -8.34 -36.44
N HIS A 656 7.90 -8.54 -36.33
CA HIS A 656 8.68 -7.93 -35.23
C HIS A 656 8.72 -6.42 -35.41
N GLU A 657 8.42 -5.70 -34.31
CA GLU A 657 8.40 -4.24 -34.30
C GLU A 657 9.44 -3.69 -33.30
N PHE A 658 10.11 -2.59 -33.66
CA PHE A 658 11.06 -1.92 -32.78
C PHE A 658 10.37 -1.30 -31.57
N ASN A 659 9.15 -0.81 -31.74
CA ASN A 659 8.36 -0.24 -30.68
C ASN A 659 6.90 -0.76 -30.77
N PRO A 660 6.64 -1.94 -30.23
CA PRO A 660 5.32 -2.59 -30.33
C PRO A 660 4.15 -1.75 -29.79
N MET A 661 4.42 -0.94 -28.75
CA MET A 661 3.39 -0.07 -28.17
C MET A 661 2.84 0.96 -29.15
N MET A 662 3.68 1.48 -30.01
CA MET A 662 3.34 2.51 -31.00
C MET A 662 3.16 1.94 -32.40
N GLY A 663 3.11 0.63 -32.52
CA GLY A 663 3.11 -0.09 -33.79
C GLY A 663 1.74 -0.53 -34.27
N HIS A 664 1.75 -1.68 -34.96
CA HIS A 664 0.58 -2.26 -35.63
C HIS A 664 -0.25 -3.08 -34.61
N ARG A 665 -1.09 -2.40 -33.90
CA ARG A 665 -1.97 -3.00 -32.87
C ARG A 665 -3.31 -2.28 -32.78
N GLY A 666 -4.24 -2.84 -32.01
CA GLY A 666 -5.53 -2.22 -31.68
C GLY A 666 -6.37 -1.94 -32.94
N LEU A 667 -6.91 -0.73 -32.98
CA LEU A 667 -7.71 -0.25 -34.09
C LEU A 667 -6.98 -0.39 -35.43
N ARG A 668 -5.67 -0.22 -35.44
CA ARG A 668 -4.85 -0.31 -36.67
C ARG A 668 -4.90 -1.71 -37.29
N LEU A 669 -4.96 -2.75 -36.43
CA LEU A 669 -5.20 -4.13 -36.92
C LEU A 669 -6.58 -4.29 -37.55
N ALA A 670 -7.59 -3.66 -36.94
CA ALA A 670 -8.95 -3.72 -37.47
C ALA A 670 -9.10 -2.98 -38.79
N VAL A 671 -8.30 -1.95 -39.06
CA VAL A 671 -8.24 -1.26 -40.34
C VAL A 671 -7.55 -2.14 -41.40
N THR A 672 -6.41 -2.74 -41.05
CA THR A 672 -5.61 -3.57 -41.95
C THR A 672 -6.28 -4.91 -42.22
N TYR A 673 -6.85 -5.53 -41.18
CA TYR A 673 -7.50 -6.83 -41.23
C TYR A 673 -8.95 -6.75 -40.70
N PRO A 674 -9.86 -6.12 -41.44
CA PRO A 674 -11.24 -5.90 -40.98
C PRO A 674 -12.00 -7.19 -40.67
N GLU A 675 -11.55 -8.31 -41.23
CA GLU A 675 -12.13 -9.65 -40.96
C GLU A 675 -12.08 -10.01 -39.49
N ILE A 676 -11.05 -9.57 -38.77
CA ILE A 676 -10.92 -9.81 -37.32
C ILE A 676 -12.05 -9.10 -36.58
N ALA A 677 -12.29 -7.83 -36.89
CA ALA A 677 -13.37 -7.05 -36.29
C ALA A 677 -14.74 -7.64 -36.61
N LYS A 678 -14.94 -8.12 -37.83
CA LYS A 678 -16.19 -8.79 -38.21
C LYS A 678 -16.41 -10.07 -37.40
N MET A 679 -15.39 -10.90 -37.27
CA MET A 679 -15.46 -12.12 -36.47
C MET A 679 -15.80 -11.82 -34.99
N GLN A 680 -15.10 -10.88 -34.40
CA GLN A 680 -15.34 -10.53 -32.99
C GLN A 680 -16.72 -9.94 -32.76
N THR A 681 -17.22 -9.13 -33.70
CA THR A 681 -18.58 -8.58 -33.66
C THR A 681 -19.62 -9.69 -33.71
N LYS A 682 -19.46 -10.65 -34.65
CA LYS A 682 -20.36 -11.81 -34.76
C LYS A 682 -20.38 -12.62 -33.45
N ALA A 683 -19.21 -12.86 -32.87
CA ALA A 683 -19.10 -13.61 -31.61
C ALA A 683 -19.83 -12.89 -30.47
N VAL A 684 -19.64 -11.59 -30.32
CA VAL A 684 -20.30 -10.77 -29.27
C VAL A 684 -21.81 -10.79 -29.45
N ILE A 685 -22.30 -10.48 -30.63
CA ILE A 685 -23.75 -10.34 -30.93
C ILE A 685 -24.45 -11.69 -30.82
N ARG A 686 -23.88 -12.74 -31.39
CA ARG A 686 -24.47 -14.10 -31.31
C ARG A 686 -24.53 -14.58 -29.84
N ALA A 687 -23.47 -14.35 -29.07
CA ALA A 687 -23.46 -14.69 -27.67
C ALA A 687 -24.55 -13.94 -26.89
N ALA A 688 -24.67 -12.63 -27.10
CA ALA A 688 -25.71 -11.83 -26.48
C ALA A 688 -27.13 -12.28 -26.83
N ILE A 689 -27.37 -12.58 -28.08
CA ILE A 689 -28.66 -13.10 -28.53
C ILE A 689 -28.99 -14.45 -27.88
N ASN A 690 -28.06 -15.36 -27.80
CA ASN A 690 -28.25 -16.68 -27.18
C ASN A 690 -28.55 -16.58 -25.70
N VAL A 691 -27.84 -15.73 -24.98
CA VAL A 691 -28.06 -15.52 -23.54
C VAL A 691 -29.39 -14.81 -23.29
N GLN A 692 -29.73 -13.81 -24.11
CA GLN A 692 -31.04 -13.12 -23.99
C GLN A 692 -32.20 -14.08 -24.19
N LYS A 693 -32.11 -15.04 -25.11
CA LYS A 693 -33.13 -16.05 -25.33
C LYS A 693 -33.31 -17.00 -24.15
N LYS A 694 -32.25 -17.32 -23.43
CA LYS A 694 -32.28 -18.15 -22.22
C LYS A 694 -32.86 -17.41 -21.01
N HIS A 695 -32.64 -16.09 -20.93
CA HIS A 695 -33.00 -15.26 -19.78
C HIS A 695 -33.86 -14.08 -20.21
N SER A 696 -35.16 -14.32 -20.36
CA SER A 696 -36.11 -13.31 -20.83
C SER A 696 -36.31 -12.16 -19.85
N ASP A 697 -35.98 -12.37 -18.58
CA ASP A 697 -36.03 -11.37 -17.50
C ASP A 697 -34.81 -10.45 -17.45
N TRP A 698 -33.75 -10.80 -18.19
CA TRP A 698 -32.55 -9.95 -18.29
C TRP A 698 -32.64 -9.02 -19.48
N THR A 699 -31.92 -7.90 -19.42
CA THR A 699 -31.67 -7.03 -20.57
C THR A 699 -30.18 -7.08 -20.90
N VAL A 700 -29.80 -7.92 -21.86
CA VAL A 700 -28.41 -8.05 -22.27
C VAL A 700 -28.08 -6.94 -23.26
N LYS A 701 -27.14 -6.06 -22.87
CA LYS A 701 -26.65 -4.93 -23.68
C LYS A 701 -25.16 -5.06 -23.92
N PRO A 702 -24.74 -5.59 -25.09
CA PRO A 702 -23.33 -5.61 -25.43
C PRO A 702 -22.76 -4.21 -25.57
N GLU A 703 -21.57 -4.01 -25.03
CA GLU A 703 -20.79 -2.80 -25.24
C GLU A 703 -19.47 -3.21 -25.92
N ILE A 704 -19.30 -2.78 -27.13
CA ILE A 704 -18.11 -3.09 -27.96
C ILE A 704 -17.17 -1.91 -27.87
N MET A 705 -15.92 -2.16 -27.43
CA MET A 705 -14.91 -1.12 -27.26
C MET A 705 -13.77 -1.30 -28.26
N ILE A 706 -13.53 -0.28 -29.04
CA ILE A 706 -12.45 -0.25 -30.03
C ILE A 706 -11.23 0.43 -29.38
N PRO A 707 -10.11 -0.28 -29.21
CA PRO A 707 -8.92 0.28 -28.55
C PRO A 707 -8.08 1.14 -29.49
N LEU A 708 -7.26 2.00 -28.91
CA LEU A 708 -6.19 2.74 -29.59
C LEU A 708 -6.65 3.72 -30.66
N SER A 709 -7.82 4.33 -30.52
CA SER A 709 -8.29 5.36 -31.46
C SER A 709 -7.53 6.68 -31.26
N CYS A 710 -7.18 7.35 -32.35
CA CYS A 710 -6.56 8.67 -32.31
C CYS A 710 -7.20 9.66 -33.28
N ASP A 711 -7.95 9.17 -34.28
CA ASP A 711 -8.62 9.98 -35.28
C ASP A 711 -10.07 9.53 -35.45
N SER A 712 -11.00 10.46 -35.55
CA SER A 712 -12.43 10.13 -35.69
C SER A 712 -12.73 9.40 -36.98
N LYS A 713 -11.95 9.60 -38.02
CA LYS A 713 -12.15 8.92 -39.31
C LYS A 713 -11.77 7.45 -39.23
N GLU A 714 -10.69 7.11 -38.55
CA GLU A 714 -10.31 5.70 -38.39
C GLU A 714 -11.31 4.97 -37.50
N LEU A 715 -11.79 5.64 -36.46
CA LEU A 715 -12.82 5.09 -35.58
C LEU A 715 -14.12 4.84 -36.33
N LYS A 716 -14.53 5.82 -37.16
CA LYS A 716 -15.72 5.67 -38.02
C LYS A 716 -15.57 4.49 -38.97
N TYR A 717 -14.40 4.33 -39.57
CA TYR A 717 -14.15 3.24 -40.51
C TYR A 717 -14.38 1.87 -39.87
N VAL A 718 -13.83 1.66 -38.68
CA VAL A 718 -14.00 0.40 -37.95
C VAL A 718 -15.42 0.28 -37.39
N LYS A 719 -15.97 1.36 -36.84
CA LYS A 719 -17.34 1.38 -36.31
C LYS A 719 -18.37 1.01 -37.38
N ASP A 720 -18.23 1.53 -38.60
CA ASP A 720 -19.16 1.23 -39.71
C ASP A 720 -19.14 -0.28 -40.02
N ILE A 721 -17.97 -0.92 -39.98
CA ILE A 721 -17.84 -2.37 -40.15
C ILE A 721 -18.54 -3.13 -39.02
N VAL A 722 -18.31 -2.72 -37.80
CA VAL A 722 -18.90 -3.33 -36.59
C VAL A 722 -20.43 -3.20 -36.61
N VAL A 723 -20.95 -2.02 -36.91
CA VAL A 723 -22.39 -1.75 -36.95
C VAL A 723 -23.06 -2.55 -38.09
N ALA A 724 -22.46 -2.58 -39.26
CA ALA A 724 -23.00 -3.35 -40.39
C ALA A 724 -23.06 -4.85 -40.05
N THR A 725 -22.02 -5.37 -39.44
CA THR A 725 -21.95 -6.77 -39.02
C THR A 725 -22.95 -7.09 -37.90
N ALA A 726 -23.04 -6.23 -36.89
CA ALA A 726 -23.97 -6.41 -35.76
C ALA A 726 -25.43 -6.36 -36.23
N ASP A 727 -25.78 -5.37 -37.06
CA ASP A 727 -27.14 -5.20 -37.54
C ASP A 727 -27.56 -6.39 -38.43
N ALA A 728 -26.64 -6.91 -39.27
CA ALA A 728 -26.89 -8.08 -40.10
C ALA A 728 -27.15 -9.33 -39.22
N GLU A 729 -26.40 -9.54 -38.16
CA GLU A 729 -26.57 -10.68 -37.27
C GLU A 729 -27.89 -10.59 -36.46
N ILE A 730 -28.25 -9.42 -36.04
CA ILE A 730 -29.50 -9.16 -35.30
C ILE A 730 -30.70 -9.41 -36.23
N ALA A 731 -30.65 -8.90 -37.46
CA ALA A 731 -31.69 -9.08 -38.45
C ALA A 731 -31.84 -10.58 -38.85
N ALA A 732 -30.73 -11.28 -39.03
CA ALA A 732 -30.74 -12.71 -39.38
C ALA A 732 -31.36 -13.58 -38.27
N ALA A 733 -31.21 -13.18 -37.02
CA ALA A 733 -31.82 -13.86 -35.85
C ALA A 733 -33.27 -13.48 -35.62
N GLY A 734 -33.77 -12.44 -36.26
CA GLY A 734 -35.16 -11.98 -36.13
C GLY A 734 -35.52 -11.49 -34.77
N VAL A 735 -34.57 -10.91 -34.02
CA VAL A 735 -34.72 -10.40 -32.65
C VAL A 735 -34.41 -8.91 -32.58
N GLU A 736 -34.82 -8.30 -31.47
CA GLU A 736 -34.38 -6.95 -31.09
C GLU A 736 -33.29 -7.04 -30.07
N LEU A 737 -32.16 -6.36 -30.28
CA LEU A 737 -31.05 -6.27 -29.38
C LEU A 737 -30.42 -4.88 -29.48
N GLU A 738 -30.34 -4.20 -28.36
CA GLU A 738 -29.59 -2.93 -28.25
C GLU A 738 -28.14 -3.22 -27.95
N TYR A 739 -27.23 -2.52 -28.61
CA TYR A 739 -25.78 -2.58 -28.33
C TYR A 739 -25.17 -1.19 -28.49
N GLN A 740 -23.97 -1.02 -27.92
CA GLN A 740 -23.21 0.20 -28.04
C GLN A 740 -21.83 -0.08 -28.61
N VAL A 741 -21.30 0.90 -29.34
CA VAL A 741 -19.94 0.88 -29.85
C VAL A 741 -19.23 2.12 -29.36
N GLY A 742 -18.26 1.94 -28.52
CA GLY A 742 -17.46 3.02 -27.95
C GLY A 742 -15.98 2.81 -28.20
N THR A 743 -15.18 3.66 -27.58
CA THR A 743 -13.74 3.63 -27.77
C THR A 743 -12.99 3.83 -26.46
N MET A 744 -11.76 3.34 -26.44
CA MET A 744 -10.82 3.59 -25.36
C MET A 744 -10.06 4.88 -25.65
N ILE A 745 -10.11 5.84 -24.73
CA ILE A 745 -9.30 7.06 -24.79
C ILE A 745 -7.99 6.77 -24.08
N GLU A 746 -6.98 6.49 -24.85
CA GLU A 746 -5.65 6.09 -24.35
C GLU A 746 -4.48 6.73 -25.11
N ILE A 747 -4.79 7.44 -26.19
CA ILE A 747 -3.81 8.24 -26.93
C ILE A 747 -4.09 9.70 -26.61
N PRO A 748 -3.07 10.51 -26.26
CA PRO A 748 -3.28 11.93 -25.95
C PRO A 748 -4.04 12.71 -27.02
N ARG A 749 -3.79 12.44 -28.32
CA ARG A 749 -4.51 13.08 -29.41
C ARG A 749 -6.02 12.82 -29.36
N ALA A 750 -6.43 11.62 -28.96
CA ALA A 750 -7.85 11.29 -28.81
C ALA A 750 -8.52 12.16 -27.73
N ALA A 751 -7.84 12.38 -26.61
CA ALA A 751 -8.33 13.28 -25.55
C ALA A 751 -8.43 14.73 -26.02
N LEU A 752 -7.43 15.20 -26.78
CA LEU A 752 -7.39 16.55 -27.33
C LEU A 752 -8.47 16.80 -28.39
N THR A 753 -8.91 15.77 -29.10
CA THR A 753 -9.92 15.81 -30.15
C THR A 753 -11.18 15.03 -29.79
N ALA A 754 -11.48 14.94 -28.50
CA ALA A 754 -12.60 14.15 -27.99
C ALA A 754 -13.97 14.61 -28.50
N ASP A 755 -14.12 15.87 -28.85
CA ASP A 755 -15.32 16.40 -29.52
C ASP A 755 -15.57 15.71 -30.87
N GLU A 756 -14.54 15.50 -31.67
CA GLU A 756 -14.63 14.76 -32.93
C GLU A 756 -14.83 13.26 -32.69
N ILE A 757 -14.11 12.68 -31.75
CA ILE A 757 -14.23 11.25 -31.42
C ILE A 757 -15.62 10.92 -30.88
N ALA A 758 -16.23 11.80 -30.09
CA ALA A 758 -17.56 11.61 -29.51
C ALA A 758 -18.68 11.53 -30.57
N LYS A 759 -18.48 12.06 -31.73
CA LYS A 759 -19.41 11.91 -32.86
C LYS A 759 -19.55 10.45 -33.33
N GLN A 760 -18.52 9.65 -33.04
CA GLN A 760 -18.43 8.26 -33.48
C GLN A 760 -18.48 7.24 -32.35
N ALA A 761 -18.62 7.68 -31.11
CA ALA A 761 -18.57 6.79 -29.94
C ALA A 761 -19.83 6.94 -29.08
N ASP A 762 -20.38 5.81 -28.64
CA ASP A 762 -21.50 5.77 -27.69
C ASP A 762 -20.99 5.90 -26.24
N PHE A 763 -19.73 5.57 -25.98
CA PHE A 763 -19.07 5.72 -24.67
C PHE A 763 -17.57 5.90 -24.81
N PHE A 764 -16.96 6.46 -23.75
CA PHE A 764 -15.51 6.53 -23.59
C PHE A 764 -15.08 5.69 -22.40
N CYS A 765 -13.96 5.02 -22.52
CA CYS A 765 -13.27 4.39 -21.41
C CYS A 765 -11.80 4.82 -21.43
N PHE A 766 -11.31 5.37 -20.34
CA PHE A 766 -9.91 5.78 -20.26
C PHE A 766 -9.01 4.56 -20.04
N GLY A 767 -8.12 4.29 -20.97
CA GLY A 767 -7.06 3.31 -20.85
C GLY A 767 -5.82 4.01 -20.25
N THR A 768 -5.80 4.19 -18.95
CA THR A 768 -4.82 5.06 -18.30
C THR A 768 -3.41 4.51 -18.29
N ASN A 769 -3.20 3.21 -18.49
CA ASN A 769 -1.86 2.66 -18.65
C ASN A 769 -1.17 3.23 -19.88
N ASP A 770 -1.80 3.13 -21.04
CA ASP A 770 -1.27 3.68 -22.30
C ASP A 770 -1.27 5.21 -22.31
N LEU A 771 -2.32 5.82 -21.79
CA LEU A 771 -2.41 7.28 -21.69
C LEU A 771 -1.27 7.85 -20.84
N THR A 772 -0.91 7.20 -19.75
CA THR A 772 0.22 7.57 -18.90
C THR A 772 1.54 7.40 -19.66
N GLN A 773 1.76 6.27 -20.31
CA GLN A 773 2.97 6.02 -21.08
C GLN A 773 3.20 7.09 -22.15
N MET A 774 2.18 7.42 -22.90
CA MET A 774 2.29 8.38 -24.00
C MET A 774 2.38 9.81 -23.51
N THR A 775 1.76 10.13 -22.38
CA THR A 775 1.82 11.47 -21.78
C THR A 775 3.19 11.76 -21.18
N TYR A 776 3.76 10.79 -20.45
CA TYR A 776 5.12 10.92 -19.92
C TYR A 776 6.20 10.66 -20.97
N GLY A 777 5.91 9.92 -22.01
CA GLY A 777 6.88 9.60 -23.05
C GLY A 777 7.87 8.51 -22.65
N PHE A 778 7.50 7.60 -21.75
CA PHE A 778 8.31 6.43 -21.42
C PHE A 778 7.46 5.15 -21.31
N SER A 779 8.11 4.03 -21.56
CA SER A 779 7.48 2.72 -21.49
C SER A 779 7.35 2.23 -20.05
N ARG A 780 6.20 1.67 -19.70
CA ARG A 780 5.97 0.99 -18.44
C ARG A 780 6.99 -0.12 -18.18
N ASP A 781 7.33 -0.88 -19.22
CA ASP A 781 8.26 -2.01 -19.11
C ASP A 781 9.72 -1.57 -18.89
N ASP A 782 10.09 -0.40 -19.40
CA ASP A 782 11.45 0.14 -19.29
C ASP A 782 11.64 1.10 -18.11
N ALA A 783 10.56 1.63 -17.56
CA ALA A 783 10.61 2.66 -16.53
C ALA A 783 11.34 2.24 -15.25
N GLY A 784 11.33 0.95 -14.92
CA GLY A 784 12.05 0.40 -13.78
C GLY A 784 13.57 0.67 -13.79
N LYS A 785 14.12 0.97 -14.94
CA LYS A 785 15.55 1.28 -15.08
C LYS A 785 15.94 2.64 -14.49
N PHE A 786 15.00 3.56 -14.36
CA PHE A 786 15.29 4.93 -13.89
C PHE A 786 14.32 5.44 -12.80
N LEU A 787 13.16 4.86 -12.62
CA LEU A 787 12.17 5.36 -11.64
C LEU A 787 12.68 5.34 -10.20
N ASP A 788 13.48 4.34 -9.80
CA ASP A 788 14.06 4.31 -8.46
C ASP A 788 14.96 5.51 -8.20
N ALA A 789 15.76 5.91 -9.20
CA ALA A 789 16.57 7.12 -9.11
C ALA A 789 15.71 8.39 -9.00
N TYR A 790 14.56 8.42 -9.68
CA TYR A 790 13.61 9.53 -9.58
C TYR A 790 12.99 9.62 -8.18
N TYR A 791 12.71 8.50 -7.55
CA TYR A 791 12.20 8.48 -6.17
C TYR A 791 13.28 8.95 -5.19
N ASP A 792 14.50 8.46 -5.34
CA ASP A 792 15.65 8.84 -4.49
C ASP A 792 15.99 10.33 -4.62
N ALA A 793 15.88 10.87 -5.83
CA ALA A 793 16.09 12.30 -6.11
C ALA A 793 14.86 13.18 -5.79
N LYS A 794 13.75 12.56 -5.34
CA LYS A 794 12.50 13.24 -5.00
C LYS A 794 11.84 13.97 -6.17
N ILE A 795 12.08 13.49 -7.39
CA ILE A 795 11.44 13.99 -8.60
C ILE A 795 10.01 13.47 -8.68
N PHE A 796 9.82 12.17 -8.45
CA PHE A 796 8.51 11.54 -8.31
C PHE A 796 8.34 10.99 -6.90
N GLU A 797 7.15 11.18 -6.32
CA GLU A 797 6.77 10.59 -5.03
C GLU A 797 6.15 9.21 -5.21
N ASN A 798 5.48 8.97 -6.33
CA ASN A 798 4.75 7.74 -6.60
C ASN A 798 5.03 7.22 -8.01
N ASP A 799 4.82 5.91 -8.19
CA ASP A 799 4.79 5.29 -9.51
C ASP A 799 3.55 5.79 -10.27
N PRO A 800 3.70 6.48 -11.42
CA PRO A 800 2.57 6.99 -12.18
C PRO A 800 1.69 5.89 -12.78
N PHE A 801 2.16 4.65 -12.83
CA PHE A 801 1.37 3.50 -13.27
C PHE A 801 0.54 2.87 -12.15
N ALA A 802 0.93 3.07 -10.90
CA ALA A 802 0.18 2.62 -9.73
C ALA A 802 -0.83 3.66 -9.27
N LYS A 803 -0.42 4.93 -9.24
CA LYS A 803 -1.26 6.08 -8.91
C LYS A 803 -1.40 7.01 -10.11
N LEU A 804 -2.63 7.37 -10.43
CA LEU A 804 -2.91 8.25 -11.55
C LEU A 804 -2.24 9.62 -11.37
N ASP A 805 -1.53 10.06 -12.41
CA ASP A 805 -1.07 11.43 -12.54
C ASP A 805 -2.28 12.36 -12.75
N GLN A 806 -2.68 13.04 -11.69
CA GLN A 806 -3.84 13.93 -11.72
C GLN A 806 -3.56 15.26 -12.41
N VAL A 807 -2.29 15.60 -12.62
CA VAL A 807 -1.87 16.86 -13.25
C VAL A 807 -1.87 16.74 -14.77
N GLY A 808 -1.01 15.90 -15.34
CA GLY A 808 -0.87 15.75 -16.79
C GLY A 808 -1.94 14.87 -17.41
N VAL A 809 -1.98 13.61 -16.99
CA VAL A 809 -2.98 12.65 -17.47
C VAL A 809 -4.38 13.08 -17.07
N GLY A 810 -4.53 13.57 -15.84
CA GLY A 810 -5.80 14.09 -15.32
C GLY A 810 -6.36 15.24 -16.13
N LYS A 811 -5.52 16.16 -16.60
CA LYS A 811 -5.96 17.24 -17.50
C LYS A 811 -6.50 16.72 -18.82
N LEU A 812 -5.85 15.69 -19.38
CA LEU A 812 -6.33 15.06 -20.61
C LEU A 812 -7.68 14.39 -20.40
N MET A 813 -7.87 13.71 -19.27
CA MET A 813 -9.15 13.09 -18.91
C MET A 813 -10.27 14.13 -18.77
N GLU A 814 -10.02 15.20 -18.05
CA GLU A 814 -10.96 16.31 -17.90
C GLU A 814 -11.31 16.95 -19.25
N MET A 815 -10.32 17.15 -20.08
CA MET A 815 -10.49 17.70 -21.43
C MET A 815 -11.38 16.81 -22.30
N ALA A 816 -11.14 15.49 -22.26
CA ALA A 816 -11.94 14.54 -23.02
C ALA A 816 -13.41 14.57 -22.59
N ILE A 817 -13.70 14.69 -21.30
CA ILE A 817 -15.06 14.79 -20.78
C ILE A 817 -15.72 16.11 -21.23
N LYS A 818 -15.02 17.22 -21.07
CA LYS A 818 -15.50 18.57 -21.43
C LYS A 818 -15.80 18.72 -22.92
N LEU A 819 -14.98 18.10 -23.75
CA LEU A 819 -15.15 18.14 -25.22
C LEU A 819 -16.18 17.12 -25.71
N GLY A 820 -16.26 15.95 -25.09
CA GLY A 820 -17.09 14.84 -25.56
C GLY A 820 -18.55 14.93 -25.16
N LYS A 821 -18.85 15.24 -23.91
CA LYS A 821 -20.22 15.27 -23.39
C LYS A 821 -21.16 16.29 -24.08
N PRO A 822 -20.72 17.50 -24.41
CA PRO A 822 -21.57 18.43 -25.18
C PRO A 822 -21.95 17.92 -26.58
N VAL A 823 -21.07 17.16 -27.23
CA VAL A 823 -21.31 16.56 -28.55
C VAL A 823 -22.25 15.36 -28.45
N ASN A 824 -22.07 14.54 -27.43
CA ASN A 824 -22.91 13.38 -27.17
C ASN A 824 -23.36 13.40 -25.69
N PRO A 825 -24.52 14.00 -25.37
CA PRO A 825 -25.01 14.08 -23.98
C PRO A 825 -25.26 12.73 -23.33
N ASN A 826 -25.43 11.66 -24.10
CA ASN A 826 -25.64 10.29 -23.61
C ASN A 826 -24.33 9.51 -23.44
N LEU A 827 -23.21 10.16 -23.66
CA LEU A 827 -21.89 9.56 -23.52
C LEU A 827 -21.64 9.17 -22.06
N HIS A 828 -21.49 7.88 -21.80
CA HIS A 828 -21.00 7.47 -20.49
C HIS A 828 -19.50 7.29 -20.52
N VAL A 829 -18.84 7.53 -19.40
CA VAL A 829 -17.39 7.60 -19.29
C VAL A 829 -16.92 6.77 -18.11
N GLY A 830 -15.97 5.91 -18.35
CA GLY A 830 -15.35 5.08 -17.29
C GLY A 830 -13.84 5.02 -17.41
N ILE A 831 -13.24 4.29 -16.50
CA ILE A 831 -11.81 4.02 -16.45
C ILE A 831 -11.59 2.51 -16.27
N CYS A 832 -10.61 1.94 -16.94
CA CYS A 832 -10.31 0.51 -16.86
C CYS A 832 -8.83 0.17 -16.65
N GLY A 833 -7.95 1.15 -16.57
CA GLY A 833 -6.54 0.93 -16.25
C GLY A 833 -6.34 0.45 -14.79
N GLU A 834 -5.12 0.11 -14.43
CA GLU A 834 -4.76 -0.29 -13.04
C GLU A 834 -5.21 0.75 -12.00
N HIS A 835 -5.27 2.00 -12.40
CA HIS A 835 -5.72 3.12 -11.56
C HIS A 835 -7.16 2.99 -11.08
N GLY A 836 -8.00 2.21 -11.78
CA GLY A 836 -9.39 1.97 -11.40
C GLY A 836 -9.57 1.27 -10.05
N GLY A 837 -8.51 0.62 -9.54
CA GLY A 837 -8.47 0.00 -8.23
C GLY A 837 -7.68 0.78 -7.17
N ASP A 838 -7.12 1.94 -7.52
CA ASP A 838 -6.38 2.80 -6.58
C ASP A 838 -7.32 3.83 -5.94
N PRO A 839 -7.43 3.88 -4.58
CA PRO A 839 -8.37 4.78 -3.91
C PRO A 839 -8.24 6.27 -4.28
N SER A 840 -7.01 6.79 -4.38
CA SER A 840 -6.80 8.21 -4.72
C SER A 840 -7.21 8.52 -6.15
N SER A 841 -6.96 7.58 -7.06
CA SER A 841 -7.36 7.69 -8.47
C SER A 841 -8.89 7.61 -8.62
N VAL A 842 -9.54 6.74 -7.87
CA VAL A 842 -11.01 6.61 -7.84
C VAL A 842 -11.66 7.91 -7.36
N GLU A 843 -11.12 8.51 -6.31
CA GLU A 843 -11.58 9.80 -5.79
C GLU A 843 -11.48 10.90 -6.88
N PHE A 844 -10.36 10.95 -7.58
CA PHE A 844 -10.19 11.87 -8.70
C PHE A 844 -11.21 11.62 -9.82
N CYS A 845 -11.43 10.36 -10.19
CA CYS A 845 -12.43 9.99 -11.19
C CYS A 845 -13.84 10.45 -10.79
N HIS A 846 -14.20 10.32 -9.52
CA HIS A 846 -15.45 10.84 -9.00
C HIS A 846 -15.53 12.37 -9.16
N LYS A 847 -14.49 13.09 -8.79
CA LYS A 847 -14.44 14.56 -8.87
C LYS A 847 -14.59 15.09 -10.28
N ILE A 848 -14.02 14.42 -11.27
CA ILE A 848 -14.11 14.86 -12.69
C ILE A 848 -15.35 14.36 -13.41
N GLY A 849 -16.19 13.57 -12.74
CA GLY A 849 -17.52 13.18 -13.25
C GLY A 849 -17.56 11.91 -14.07
N LEU A 850 -16.70 10.93 -13.82
CA LEU A 850 -16.83 9.60 -14.41
C LEU A 850 -18.11 8.91 -13.92
N ASP A 851 -18.69 8.07 -14.76
CA ASP A 851 -19.89 7.29 -14.45
C ASP A 851 -19.58 6.00 -13.71
N TYR A 852 -18.43 5.36 -14.04
CA TYR A 852 -17.98 4.15 -13.38
C TYR A 852 -16.46 4.03 -13.36
N VAL A 853 -15.98 3.18 -12.44
CA VAL A 853 -14.61 2.68 -12.42
C VAL A 853 -14.63 1.18 -12.66
N SER A 854 -13.60 0.65 -13.30
CA SER A 854 -13.44 -0.78 -13.54
C SER A 854 -12.10 -1.24 -12.99
N CYS A 855 -12.12 -2.30 -12.20
CA CYS A 855 -10.96 -2.77 -11.46
C CYS A 855 -10.90 -4.30 -11.43
N SER A 856 -9.79 -4.86 -10.95
CA SER A 856 -9.68 -6.30 -10.74
C SER A 856 -10.75 -6.79 -9.75
N PRO A 857 -11.17 -8.08 -9.81
CA PRO A 857 -12.28 -8.57 -9.01
C PRO A 857 -12.18 -8.30 -7.51
N PHE A 858 -11.00 -8.47 -6.93
CA PHE A 858 -10.78 -8.27 -5.49
C PHE A 858 -10.71 -6.80 -5.06
N ARG A 859 -10.66 -5.89 -6.02
CA ARG A 859 -10.68 -4.44 -5.76
C ARG A 859 -12.10 -3.86 -5.82
N VAL A 860 -13.09 -4.63 -6.23
CA VAL A 860 -14.50 -4.20 -6.33
C VAL A 860 -15.02 -3.65 -5.00
N PRO A 861 -14.83 -4.31 -3.86
CA PRO A 861 -15.22 -3.72 -2.59
C PRO A 861 -14.41 -2.49 -2.24
#